data_9c2dff262a25ca1e67fcfac9bcf6402f
#
_entry.id   9c2dff262a25ca1e67fcfac9bcf6402f
#
_cell.length_a   1.000
_cell.length_b   1.000
_cell.length_c   1.000
_cell.angle_alpha   90.00
_cell.angle_beta   90.00
_cell.angle_gamma   90.00
#
_symmetry.space_group_name_H-M   'P 1'
#
loop_
_entity.id
_entity.type
_entity.pdbx_description
1 polymer ?
#
loop_
_entity_poly.entity_id
_entity_poly.type
_entity_poly.pdbx_seq_one_letter_code
_entity_poly.pdbx_strand_id
1 'polypeptide(L)'
;ERIGAELGRPFTVTELFRQPTVAALVQALSPPDSAPNSAPDNSPNSSLHSSPHSPQAAARERANRPVADGALAIVGISCRFPGAPDHRAFWSNLRHGRDSAKRYSAEELRAAGVPEAVIGNANYVPVQRGIEGKEYFDAGFFNIAPRNAALLDPQFRLLLEGSWAALEDAGLTPAAIPDTAVFMAAGGSLSRASLQGDEAGPGNSDDYVAWLLGQQGTLATLISYHLGLTGQSFSVHANCSSSLVGLQLAAMALRGGDVNAALVGACSLFPADAIGYIFEPGLNFSSDGRCKTFDGKADGMVAGEGAAVVLLKRAEDAIADGDNIYALIKGIALNNDGADKAGFYAPSGRGQAEVIGKALAQAGIDPASIGLMEAHGTGTRLGDPIEVAALSEAWGKQTDRTGYCAIGSVKTNIGHLDTAAGLAGCIKAALSLYHGEIPPTLHFDSPNPEIDFAASPFYPAVKLQPWPPSGTPRRAALSAFGIGGTNAHAVLEQAPDNIAGEQTAAPNGTTNSTQDGPQLIVLSAKSDNRLKTAAHNLATFLATFLEGQKPNLADLAHTLQTGRVHMDHRIAFVAQSIENLKTQLEEFAKAGHGQFKGQTGTGDDLVDLLGGKDEAAQLIATWLAKGRLDQIAKIWSKGVAINWQMLHPPRPRSTRRLSLPTYPFSPEEYWPAGVSRPAAALDGFRLQLRG
;
A
#
# COMPACT_ATOMS: atom_id res chain seq x y z
N GLU A 1 -37.27 14.85 12.89
CA GLU A 1 -38.71 15.19 12.87
C GLU A 1 -39.56 14.02 12.38
N ARG A 2 -39.25 13.40 11.24
CA ARG A 2 -40.01 12.27 10.68
C ARG A 2 -40.06 11.05 11.60
N ILE A 3 -38.93 10.69 12.24
CA ILE A 3 -38.89 9.62 13.24
C ILE A 3 -39.72 9.95 14.47
N GLY A 4 -39.66 11.19 14.95
CA GLY A 4 -40.48 11.63 16.08
C GLY A 4 -41.98 11.59 15.79
N ALA A 5 -42.40 11.93 14.56
CA ALA A 5 -43.82 11.86 14.14
C ALA A 5 -44.30 10.40 14.09
N GLU A 6 -43.50 9.45 13.62
CA GLU A 6 -43.86 8.03 13.58
C GLU A 6 -43.87 7.36 14.97
N LEU A 7 -42.99 7.83 15.87
CA LEU A 7 -42.94 7.34 17.25
C LEU A 7 -43.95 7.99 18.20
N GLY A 8 -44.69 9.00 17.75
CA GLY A 8 -45.63 9.75 18.57
C GLY A 8 -45.02 10.51 19.76
N ARG A 9 -43.68 10.73 19.75
CA ARG A 9 -42.95 11.49 20.76
C ARG A 9 -41.82 12.31 20.15
N PRO A 10 -41.36 13.40 20.79
CA PRO A 10 -40.18 14.11 20.34
C PRO A 10 -38.96 13.19 20.31
N PHE A 11 -38.27 13.17 19.17
CA PHE A 11 -37.03 12.45 19.00
C PHE A 11 -35.91 13.46 18.68
N THR A 12 -34.91 13.53 19.56
CA THR A 12 -33.86 14.56 19.48
C THR A 12 -32.69 14.09 18.65
N VAL A 13 -31.97 15.06 18.06
CA VAL A 13 -30.72 14.79 17.35
C VAL A 13 -29.69 14.13 18.28
N THR A 14 -29.68 14.49 19.55
CA THR A 14 -28.81 13.88 20.57
C THR A 14 -29.10 12.39 20.78
N GLU A 15 -30.38 11.99 20.74
CA GLU A 15 -30.74 10.55 20.81
C GLU A 15 -30.27 9.78 19.60
N LEU A 16 -30.33 10.39 18.41
CA LEU A 16 -29.80 9.79 17.17
C LEU A 16 -28.28 9.55 17.28
N PHE A 17 -27.54 10.53 17.79
CA PHE A 17 -26.08 10.39 17.94
C PHE A 17 -25.62 9.42 19.03
N ARG A 18 -26.47 9.12 20.01
CA ARG A 18 -26.20 8.07 21.02
C ARG A 18 -26.30 6.67 20.45
N GLN A 19 -26.97 6.49 19.31
CA GLN A 19 -27.21 5.21 18.66
C GLN A 19 -26.62 5.27 17.25
N PRO A 20 -25.31 5.04 17.09
CA PRO A 20 -24.59 5.33 15.85
C PRO A 20 -24.89 4.38 14.68
N THR A 21 -25.68 3.33 14.91
CA THR A 21 -26.10 2.40 13.86
C THR A 21 -27.61 2.24 13.83
N VAL A 22 -28.17 1.90 12.66
CA VAL A 22 -29.60 1.61 12.51
C VAL A 22 -30.05 0.47 13.44
N ALA A 23 -29.24 -0.56 13.58
CA ALA A 23 -29.52 -1.69 14.49
C ALA A 23 -29.61 -1.25 15.96
N ALA A 24 -28.65 -0.43 16.44
CA ALA A 24 -28.67 0.12 17.79
C ALA A 24 -29.88 1.05 18.02
N LEU A 25 -30.24 1.83 17.00
CA LEU A 25 -31.44 2.70 17.05
C LEU A 25 -32.71 1.87 17.12
N VAL A 26 -32.85 0.81 16.31
CA VAL A 26 -34.01 -0.09 16.36
C VAL A 26 -34.12 -0.76 17.73
N GLN A 27 -33.03 -1.25 18.29
CA GLN A 27 -33.00 -1.88 19.63
C GLN A 27 -33.39 -0.88 20.73
N ALA A 28 -32.94 0.38 20.67
CA ALA A 28 -33.30 1.44 21.63
C ALA A 28 -34.75 1.91 21.51
N LEU A 29 -35.38 1.73 20.36
CA LEU A 29 -36.76 2.14 20.06
C LEU A 29 -37.77 0.98 20.22
N SER A 30 -37.32 -0.27 20.32
CA SER A 30 -38.19 -1.42 20.56
C SER A 30 -38.76 -1.36 21.97
N PRO A 31 -40.04 -1.69 22.19
CA PRO A 31 -40.64 -1.72 23.52
C PRO A 31 -39.93 -2.77 24.39
N PRO A 32 -39.72 -2.54 25.66
CA PRO A 32 -39.09 -3.54 26.53
C PRO A 32 -40.04 -4.73 26.68
N ASP A 33 -39.76 -5.83 26.02
CA ASP A 33 -40.39 -7.10 26.30
C ASP A 33 -39.94 -7.57 27.69
N SER A 34 -40.93 -7.91 28.49
CA SER A 34 -40.91 -8.33 29.88
C SER A 34 -39.67 -9.18 30.24
N ALA A 35 -38.71 -8.57 30.93
CA ALA A 35 -37.68 -9.29 31.67
C ALA A 35 -38.10 -9.45 33.14
N PRO A 36 -37.83 -10.60 33.79
CA PRO A 36 -38.18 -10.80 35.19
C PRO A 36 -37.28 -9.96 36.10
N ASN A 37 -37.89 -9.43 37.14
CA ASN A 37 -37.28 -8.67 38.22
C ASN A 37 -36.09 -9.39 38.85
N SER A 38 -34.90 -8.79 38.77
CA SER A 38 -33.85 -8.95 39.77
C SER A 38 -33.20 -7.60 40.04
N ALA A 39 -33.21 -7.18 41.29
CA ALA A 39 -32.65 -5.93 41.76
C ALA A 39 -31.12 -5.88 41.52
N PRO A 40 -30.51 -4.67 41.31
CA PRO A 40 -29.08 -4.55 41.16
C PRO A 40 -28.39 -4.72 42.52
N ASP A 41 -27.56 -5.74 42.62
CA ASP A 41 -26.61 -5.89 43.71
C ASP A 41 -25.40 -4.98 43.46
N ASN A 42 -25.29 -3.95 44.30
CA ASN A 42 -24.16 -3.01 44.34
C ASN A 42 -23.02 -3.64 45.12
N SER A 43 -22.27 -4.56 44.53
CA SER A 43 -20.98 -5.00 45.04
C SER A 43 -19.87 -4.68 44.04
N PRO A 44 -18.85 -3.92 44.42
CA PRO A 44 -17.70 -3.65 43.54
C PRO A 44 -16.71 -4.82 43.69
N ASN A 45 -16.90 -5.90 42.96
CA ASN A 45 -15.88 -6.90 42.66
C ASN A 45 -16.50 -8.07 41.88
N SER A 46 -16.67 -7.91 40.60
CA SER A 46 -16.68 -9.05 39.69
C SER A 46 -15.63 -8.81 38.62
N SER A 47 -14.46 -9.40 38.85
CA SER A 47 -13.47 -9.66 37.82
C SER A 47 -14.15 -10.43 36.69
N LEU A 48 -14.46 -9.74 35.61
CA LEU A 48 -14.79 -10.35 34.33
C LEU A 48 -13.58 -11.17 33.90
N HIS A 49 -13.61 -12.45 34.20
CA HIS A 49 -12.77 -13.44 33.52
C HIS A 49 -13.18 -13.47 32.05
N SER A 50 -12.65 -12.54 31.26
CA SER A 50 -12.55 -12.72 29.81
C SER A 50 -11.71 -13.97 29.58
N SER A 51 -12.26 -14.96 28.90
CA SER A 51 -11.52 -16.14 28.46
C SER A 51 -10.20 -15.71 27.81
N PRO A 52 -9.04 -16.28 28.17
CA PRO A 52 -7.72 -15.82 27.72
C PRO A 52 -7.46 -16.04 26.22
N HIS A 53 -8.46 -16.36 25.42
CA HIS A 53 -8.33 -16.72 24.02
C HIS A 53 -9.19 -15.87 23.05
N SER A 54 -9.72 -14.72 23.47
CA SER A 54 -10.35 -13.82 22.48
C SER A 54 -9.27 -13.09 21.67
N PRO A 55 -9.45 -12.92 20.34
CA PRO A 55 -8.51 -12.16 19.50
C PRO A 55 -8.21 -10.75 20.05
N GLN A 56 -9.18 -10.13 20.71
CA GLN A 56 -9.04 -8.81 21.34
C GLN A 56 -8.20 -8.82 22.62
N ALA A 57 -8.26 -9.89 23.44
CA ALA A 57 -7.41 -10.03 24.60
C ALA A 57 -5.95 -10.28 24.20
N ALA A 58 -5.72 -11.12 23.19
CA ALA A 58 -4.40 -11.37 22.62
C ALA A 58 -3.81 -10.09 21.97
N ALA A 59 -4.63 -9.26 21.31
CA ALA A 59 -4.21 -7.98 20.76
C ALA A 59 -3.78 -6.98 21.85
N ARG A 60 -4.55 -6.86 22.93
CA ARG A 60 -4.20 -6.00 24.09
C ARG A 60 -2.94 -6.47 24.83
N GLU A 61 -2.73 -7.79 24.94
CA GLU A 61 -1.54 -8.36 25.56
C GLU A 61 -0.28 -8.13 24.71
N ARG A 62 -0.40 -8.13 23.38
CA ARG A 62 0.67 -7.78 22.44
C ARG A 62 1.03 -6.29 22.49
N ALA A 63 0.05 -5.39 22.59
CA ALA A 63 0.27 -3.95 22.68
C ALA A 63 1.13 -3.52 23.89
N ASN A 64 1.09 -4.28 24.97
CA ASN A 64 1.86 -3.98 26.20
C ASN A 64 3.25 -4.64 26.27
N ARG A 65 3.73 -5.29 25.19
CA ARG A 65 5.08 -5.88 25.16
C ARG A 65 6.13 -4.85 24.75
N PRO A 66 7.21 -4.66 25.53
CA PRO A 66 8.37 -3.92 25.08
C PRO A 66 8.99 -4.61 23.86
N VAL A 67 9.24 -3.88 22.79
CA VAL A 67 9.85 -4.40 21.56
C VAL A 67 11.35 -4.59 21.79
N ALA A 68 11.83 -5.83 21.86
CA ALA A 68 13.21 -6.15 22.21
C ALA A 68 14.26 -5.60 21.22
N ASP A 69 13.94 -5.50 19.91
CA ASP A 69 14.84 -5.00 18.85
C ASP A 69 14.29 -3.75 18.12
N GLY A 70 13.04 -3.37 18.36
CA GLY A 70 12.40 -2.21 17.76
C GLY A 70 12.27 -2.24 16.23
N ALA A 71 12.60 -3.36 15.58
CA ALA A 71 12.47 -3.53 14.14
C ALA A 71 11.00 -3.61 13.71
N LEU A 72 10.69 -3.04 12.54
CA LEU A 72 9.36 -3.08 11.95
C LEU A 72 9.40 -3.86 10.63
N ALA A 73 8.37 -4.63 10.36
CA ALA A 73 8.22 -5.40 9.12
C ALA A 73 7.29 -4.66 8.14
N ILE A 74 7.71 -4.53 6.89
CA ILE A 74 6.83 -4.16 5.78
C ILE A 74 6.17 -5.45 5.32
N VAL A 75 4.86 -5.60 5.61
CA VAL A 75 4.11 -6.84 5.36
C VAL A 75 3.16 -6.74 4.17
N GLY A 76 2.80 -5.53 3.74
CA GLY A 76 1.95 -5.30 2.58
C GLY A 76 2.37 -4.06 1.80
N ILE A 77 2.27 -4.12 0.48
CA ILE A 77 2.61 -3.05 -0.45
C ILE A 77 1.50 -2.89 -1.49
N SER A 78 1.04 -1.66 -1.66
CA SER A 78 0.26 -1.24 -2.82
C SER A 78 0.91 -0.03 -3.45
N CYS A 79 1.07 -0.01 -4.77
CA CYS A 79 1.53 1.17 -5.48
C CYS A 79 0.95 1.24 -6.89
N ARG A 80 0.76 2.48 -7.36
CA ARG A 80 0.54 2.84 -8.77
C ARG A 80 1.58 3.89 -9.14
N PHE A 81 2.54 3.51 -9.98
CA PHE A 81 3.59 4.39 -10.47
C PHE A 81 3.54 4.48 -12.00
N PRO A 82 4.20 5.46 -12.63
CA PRO A 82 4.22 5.59 -14.07
C PRO A 82 4.66 4.28 -14.75
N GLY A 83 3.79 3.74 -15.62
CA GLY A 83 4.01 2.46 -16.30
C GLY A 83 3.95 1.22 -15.40
N ALA A 84 3.47 1.34 -14.15
CA ALA A 84 3.38 0.24 -13.21
C ALA A 84 2.10 0.32 -12.35
N PRO A 85 1.07 -0.49 -12.64
CA PRO A 85 -0.19 -0.51 -11.90
C PRO A 85 -0.08 -1.17 -10.52
N ASP A 86 0.98 -1.92 -10.25
CA ASP A 86 1.26 -2.60 -8.98
C ASP A 86 2.76 -2.75 -8.72
N HIS A 87 3.12 -3.28 -7.55
CA HIS A 87 4.52 -3.46 -7.14
C HIS A 87 5.26 -4.54 -7.96
N ARG A 88 4.55 -5.50 -8.58
CA ARG A 88 5.17 -6.53 -9.43
C ARG A 88 5.58 -5.95 -10.78
N ALA A 89 4.69 -5.17 -11.39
CA ALA A 89 4.99 -4.43 -12.61
C ALA A 89 6.10 -3.39 -12.35
N PHE A 90 6.05 -2.72 -11.19
CA PHE A 90 7.10 -1.79 -10.79
C PHE A 90 8.46 -2.48 -10.66
N TRP A 91 8.53 -3.61 -9.97
CA TRP A 91 9.75 -4.40 -9.87
C TRP A 91 10.28 -4.85 -11.25
N SER A 92 9.38 -5.35 -12.11
CA SER A 92 9.74 -5.71 -13.48
C SER A 92 10.34 -4.54 -14.24
N ASN A 93 9.75 -3.34 -14.14
CA ASN A 93 10.26 -2.14 -14.79
C ASN A 93 11.64 -1.73 -14.26
N LEU A 94 11.85 -1.82 -12.95
CA LEU A 94 13.16 -1.54 -12.34
C LEU A 94 14.24 -2.49 -12.82
N ARG A 95 13.99 -3.81 -12.82
CA ARG A 95 14.91 -4.83 -13.29
C ARG A 95 15.34 -4.63 -14.74
N HIS A 96 14.42 -4.20 -15.60
CA HIS A 96 14.66 -3.99 -17.03
C HIS A 96 15.16 -2.57 -17.35
N GLY A 97 15.40 -1.74 -16.33
CA GLY A 97 15.88 -0.37 -16.54
C GLY A 97 14.95 0.47 -17.40
N ARG A 98 13.63 0.37 -17.20
CA ARG A 98 12.66 1.13 -17.98
C ARG A 98 12.55 2.54 -17.46
N ASP A 99 12.68 3.54 -18.37
CA ASP A 99 12.23 4.91 -18.17
C ASP A 99 10.74 4.99 -18.54
N SER A 100 9.92 5.40 -17.58
CA SER A 100 8.46 5.50 -17.75
C SER A 100 8.00 6.81 -18.41
N ALA A 101 8.93 7.62 -18.88
CA ALA A 101 8.61 8.90 -19.52
C ALA A 101 7.82 8.70 -20.81
N LYS A 102 6.63 9.29 -20.90
CA LYS A 102 5.92 9.50 -22.16
C LYS A 102 6.42 10.83 -22.76
N ARG A 103 6.98 10.76 -23.97
CA ARG A 103 7.35 11.91 -24.78
C ARG A 103 6.29 12.13 -25.83
N TYR A 104 5.82 13.36 -25.95
CA TYR A 104 4.74 13.74 -26.87
C TYR A 104 5.30 14.35 -28.14
N SER A 105 4.79 13.95 -29.31
CA SER A 105 5.01 14.62 -30.57
C SER A 105 4.22 15.93 -30.64
N ALA A 106 4.61 16.84 -31.53
CA ALA A 106 3.85 18.07 -31.73
C ALA A 106 2.40 17.82 -32.15
N GLU A 107 2.13 16.73 -32.85
CA GLU A 107 0.79 16.33 -33.28
C GLU A 107 -0.07 15.87 -32.07
N GLU A 108 0.49 15.04 -31.20
CA GLU A 108 -0.16 14.61 -29.94
C GLU A 108 -0.44 15.81 -29.01
N LEU A 109 0.48 16.76 -28.92
CA LEU A 109 0.30 18.00 -28.15
C LEU A 109 -0.85 18.86 -28.67
N ARG A 110 -0.95 19.04 -30.02
CA ARG A 110 -2.09 19.74 -30.64
C ARG A 110 -3.41 19.04 -30.36
N ALA A 111 -3.43 17.71 -30.50
CA ALA A 111 -4.61 16.90 -30.20
C ALA A 111 -5.03 17.01 -28.74
N ALA A 112 -4.07 17.20 -27.83
CA ALA A 112 -4.29 17.44 -26.40
C ALA A 112 -4.64 18.90 -26.07
N GLY A 113 -4.70 19.79 -27.04
CA GLY A 113 -5.08 21.20 -26.84
C GLY A 113 -3.95 22.09 -26.31
N VAL A 114 -2.69 21.66 -26.40
CA VAL A 114 -1.55 22.50 -25.99
C VAL A 114 -1.40 23.67 -26.99
N PRO A 115 -1.32 24.93 -26.53
CA PRO A 115 -1.23 26.08 -27.41
C PRO A 115 0.03 26.05 -28.30
N GLU A 116 -0.10 26.46 -29.59
CA GLU A 116 1.03 26.51 -30.53
C GLU A 116 2.20 27.36 -30.03
N ALA A 117 1.93 28.45 -29.28
CA ALA A 117 2.97 29.24 -28.65
C ALA A 117 3.82 28.48 -27.62
N VAL A 118 3.23 27.48 -26.95
CA VAL A 118 3.93 26.61 -26.03
C VAL A 118 4.71 25.54 -26.80
N ILE A 119 4.07 24.91 -27.80
CA ILE A 119 4.70 23.87 -28.63
C ILE A 119 5.92 24.43 -29.38
N GLY A 120 5.83 25.68 -29.88
CA GLY A 120 6.91 26.36 -30.57
C GLY A 120 8.01 26.95 -29.68
N ASN A 121 7.88 26.88 -28.37
CA ASN A 121 8.89 27.37 -27.44
C ASN A 121 10.11 26.44 -27.42
N ALA A 122 11.30 26.97 -27.69
CA ALA A 122 12.54 26.21 -27.75
C ALA A 122 12.91 25.52 -26.41
N ASN A 123 12.41 26.04 -25.29
CA ASN A 123 12.63 25.50 -23.94
C ASN A 123 11.48 24.58 -23.48
N TYR A 124 10.49 24.29 -24.32
CA TYR A 124 9.42 23.41 -23.94
C TYR A 124 9.87 21.94 -23.93
N VAL A 125 9.67 21.26 -22.82
CA VAL A 125 10.02 19.86 -22.63
C VAL A 125 8.74 19.02 -22.58
N PRO A 126 8.36 18.35 -23.68
CA PRO A 126 7.08 17.65 -23.85
C PRO A 126 7.12 16.24 -23.22
N VAL A 127 7.31 16.18 -21.91
CA VAL A 127 7.47 14.91 -21.18
C VAL A 127 6.48 14.84 -20.02
N GLN A 128 5.86 13.70 -19.86
CA GLN A 128 5.00 13.40 -18.70
C GLN A 128 5.35 12.02 -18.12
N ARG A 129 5.28 11.91 -16.79
CA ARG A 129 5.32 10.66 -16.03
C ARG A 129 4.05 10.55 -15.20
N GLY A 130 2.95 10.33 -15.90
CA GLY A 130 1.61 10.18 -15.32
C GLY A 130 1.30 8.72 -14.96
N ILE A 131 0.31 8.54 -14.10
CA ILE A 131 -0.29 7.24 -13.83
C ILE A 131 -1.60 7.09 -14.62
N GLU A 132 -1.84 5.89 -15.12
CA GLU A 132 -3.08 5.54 -15.81
C GLU A 132 -4.20 5.23 -14.82
N GLY A 133 -5.46 5.53 -15.21
CA GLY A 133 -6.65 5.17 -14.45
C GLY A 133 -6.87 5.99 -13.18
N LYS A 134 -6.24 7.15 -13.02
CA LYS A 134 -6.44 8.04 -11.88
C LYS A 134 -7.84 8.66 -11.81
N GLU A 135 -8.55 8.64 -12.93
CA GLU A 135 -9.94 9.06 -13.08
C GLU A 135 -10.95 8.01 -12.58
N TYR A 136 -10.53 6.75 -12.44
CA TYR A 136 -11.41 5.66 -12.04
C TYR A 136 -11.41 5.45 -10.52
N PHE A 137 -12.57 5.04 -10.00
CA PHE A 137 -12.77 4.70 -8.59
C PHE A 137 -13.99 3.79 -8.41
N ASP A 138 -13.90 2.76 -7.59
CA ASP A 138 -15.03 1.90 -7.24
C ASP A 138 -15.78 2.47 -6.03
N ALA A 139 -16.60 3.51 -6.25
CA ALA A 139 -17.37 4.16 -5.20
C ALA A 139 -18.35 3.21 -4.51
N GLY A 140 -18.96 2.31 -5.30
CA GLY A 140 -19.90 1.30 -4.80
C GLY A 140 -19.26 0.31 -3.84
N PHE A 141 -17.99 -0.04 -4.05
CA PHE A 141 -17.24 -0.91 -3.15
C PHE A 141 -17.14 -0.32 -1.73
N PHE A 142 -16.88 0.97 -1.62
CA PHE A 142 -16.73 1.68 -0.34
C PHE A 142 -18.03 2.27 0.19
N ASN A 143 -19.19 1.99 -0.45
CA ASN A 143 -20.48 2.57 -0.11
C ASN A 143 -20.49 4.12 -0.14
N ILE A 144 -19.73 4.71 -1.06
CA ILE A 144 -19.67 6.16 -1.30
C ILE A 144 -20.69 6.50 -2.39
N ALA A 145 -21.59 7.43 -2.09
CA ALA A 145 -22.57 7.89 -3.09
C ALA A 145 -21.85 8.50 -4.31
N PRO A 146 -22.30 8.25 -5.55
CA PRO A 146 -21.65 8.76 -6.77
C PRO A 146 -21.40 10.27 -6.75
N ARG A 147 -22.33 11.06 -6.19
CA ARG A 147 -22.17 12.50 -6.01
C ARG A 147 -20.95 12.85 -5.14
N ASN A 148 -20.78 12.18 -4.00
CA ASN A 148 -19.64 12.40 -3.11
C ASN A 148 -18.33 11.89 -3.73
N ALA A 149 -18.39 10.78 -4.45
CA ALA A 149 -17.24 10.25 -5.19
C ALA A 149 -16.73 11.26 -6.23
N ALA A 150 -17.63 11.96 -6.94
CA ALA A 150 -17.23 12.99 -7.90
C ALA A 150 -16.60 14.23 -7.23
N LEU A 151 -16.97 14.54 -6.00
CA LEU A 151 -16.41 15.66 -5.22
C LEU A 151 -15.10 15.31 -4.49
N LEU A 152 -14.85 14.01 -4.26
CA LEU A 152 -13.67 13.54 -3.54
C LEU A 152 -12.41 13.73 -4.39
N ASP A 153 -11.33 14.24 -3.77
CA ASP A 153 -10.05 14.40 -4.43
C ASP A 153 -9.56 13.04 -5.01
N PRO A 154 -9.14 12.97 -6.27
CA PRO A 154 -8.61 11.75 -6.88
C PRO A 154 -7.49 11.09 -6.07
N GLN A 155 -6.64 11.87 -5.40
CA GLN A 155 -5.59 11.33 -4.54
C GLN A 155 -6.16 10.53 -3.36
N PHE A 156 -7.29 10.98 -2.78
CA PHE A 156 -7.95 10.29 -1.67
C PHE A 156 -8.57 8.97 -2.12
N ARG A 157 -9.14 8.93 -3.35
CA ARG A 157 -9.68 7.70 -3.96
C ARG A 157 -8.59 6.66 -4.16
N LEU A 158 -7.44 7.06 -4.73
CA LEU A 158 -6.28 6.19 -4.95
C LEU A 158 -5.71 5.65 -3.63
N LEU A 159 -5.63 6.49 -2.59
CA LEU A 159 -5.12 6.07 -1.29
C LEU A 159 -6.11 5.17 -0.54
N LEU A 160 -7.43 5.33 -0.74
CA LEU A 160 -8.43 4.43 -0.15
C LEU A 160 -8.37 3.04 -0.80
N GLU A 161 -8.37 2.95 -2.14
CA GLU A 161 -8.17 1.69 -2.86
C GLU A 161 -6.80 1.07 -2.54
N GLY A 162 -5.74 1.90 -2.49
CA GLY A 162 -4.40 1.46 -2.14
C GLY A 162 -4.28 0.92 -0.72
N SER A 163 -5.00 1.50 0.23
CA SER A 163 -5.04 1.01 1.63
C SER A 163 -5.69 -0.38 1.72
N TRP A 164 -6.81 -0.57 1.02
CA TRP A 164 -7.43 -1.89 0.90
C TRP A 164 -6.48 -2.91 0.26
N ALA A 165 -5.87 -2.53 -0.86
CA ALA A 165 -4.95 -3.41 -1.59
C ALA A 165 -3.70 -3.78 -0.76
N ALA A 166 -3.16 -2.85 0.05
CA ALA A 166 -2.02 -3.14 0.93
C ALA A 166 -2.39 -4.13 2.05
N LEU A 167 -3.61 -4.05 2.59
CA LEU A 167 -4.12 -5.04 3.55
C LEU A 167 -4.27 -6.42 2.90
N GLU A 168 -4.86 -6.49 1.71
CA GLU A 168 -5.00 -7.75 0.98
C GLU A 168 -3.67 -8.33 0.52
N ASP A 169 -2.70 -7.50 0.15
CA ASP A 169 -1.34 -7.95 -0.19
C ASP A 169 -0.65 -8.60 1.01
N ALA A 170 -0.87 -8.06 2.21
CA ALA A 170 -0.43 -8.68 3.46
C ALA A 170 -1.21 -9.95 3.84
N GLY A 171 -2.28 -10.31 3.13
CA GLY A 171 -3.17 -11.40 3.51
C GLY A 171 -3.92 -11.10 4.81
N LEU A 172 -4.34 -9.85 5.01
CA LEU A 172 -5.06 -9.38 6.19
C LEU A 172 -6.36 -8.67 5.78
N THR A 173 -7.35 -8.72 6.68
CA THR A 173 -8.59 -7.95 6.54
C THR A 173 -8.61 -6.80 7.55
N PRO A 174 -9.32 -5.69 7.28
CA PRO A 174 -9.46 -4.61 8.25
C PRO A 174 -9.98 -5.10 9.61
N ALA A 175 -10.94 -6.01 9.61
CA ALA A 175 -11.51 -6.58 10.83
C ALA A 175 -10.53 -7.44 11.65
N ALA A 176 -9.47 -7.96 11.05
CA ALA A 176 -8.44 -8.72 11.75
C ALA A 176 -7.46 -7.83 12.53
N ILE A 177 -7.34 -6.56 12.13
CA ILE A 177 -6.42 -5.58 12.72
C ILE A 177 -7.10 -4.20 12.88
N PRO A 178 -8.21 -4.11 13.64
CA PRO A 178 -9.03 -2.89 13.72
C PRO A 178 -8.31 -1.71 14.37
N ASP A 179 -7.31 -1.95 15.20
CA ASP A 179 -6.49 -0.94 15.88
C ASP A 179 -5.36 -0.34 15.01
N THR A 180 -5.41 -0.58 13.70
CA THR A 180 -4.41 -0.06 12.76
C THR A 180 -4.40 1.47 12.72
N ALA A 181 -3.20 2.06 12.88
CA ALA A 181 -2.99 3.50 12.66
C ALA A 181 -2.95 3.84 11.17
N VAL A 182 -3.30 5.08 10.81
CA VAL A 182 -3.35 5.55 9.42
C VAL A 182 -2.60 6.89 9.30
N PHE A 183 -1.48 6.90 8.58
CA PHE A 183 -0.66 8.08 8.31
C PHE A 183 -0.59 8.32 6.81
N MET A 184 -1.22 9.40 6.33
CA MET A 184 -1.36 9.65 4.90
C MET A 184 -0.81 11.02 4.50
N ALA A 185 -0.25 11.09 3.30
CA ALA A 185 0.20 12.33 2.69
C ALA A 185 -0.41 12.47 1.28
N ALA A 186 -0.79 13.68 0.91
CA ALA A 186 -1.20 13.98 -0.45
C ALA A 186 -0.57 15.28 -0.93
N GLY A 187 -0.36 15.41 -2.23
CA GLY A 187 0.05 16.65 -2.87
C GLY A 187 -1.01 17.76 -2.77
N GLY A 188 -0.84 18.83 -3.52
CA GLY A 188 -1.84 19.90 -3.61
C GLY A 188 -3.21 19.35 -4.00
N SER A 189 -4.29 19.86 -3.37
CA SER A 189 -5.65 19.38 -3.66
C SER A 189 -6.08 19.73 -5.08
N LEU A 190 -6.48 18.72 -5.84
CA LEU A 190 -7.06 18.90 -7.18
C LEU A 190 -8.52 19.36 -7.13
N SER A 191 -9.26 18.95 -6.09
CA SER A 191 -10.65 19.37 -5.89
C SER A 191 -10.79 20.86 -5.60
N ARG A 192 -9.82 21.42 -4.86
CA ARG A 192 -9.81 22.84 -4.50
C ARG A 192 -9.52 23.75 -5.70
N ALA A 193 -8.72 23.27 -6.66
CA ALA A 193 -8.47 24.01 -7.89
C ALA A 193 -9.73 24.16 -8.74
N SER A 194 -10.66 23.20 -8.69
CA SER A 194 -11.95 23.28 -9.37
C SER A 194 -12.94 24.23 -8.71
N LEU A 195 -12.78 24.53 -7.41
CA LEU A 195 -13.63 25.46 -6.65
C LEU A 195 -13.19 26.93 -6.76
N GLN A 196 -12.00 27.20 -7.31
CA GLN A 196 -11.49 28.56 -7.52
C GLN A 196 -11.94 29.20 -8.85
N GLY A 197 -12.89 28.59 -9.56
CA GLY A 197 -13.60 29.27 -10.65
C GLY A 197 -14.31 30.53 -10.13
N ASP A 198 -14.30 31.58 -10.92
CA ASP A 198 -14.64 32.98 -10.58
C ASP A 198 -16.02 33.27 -9.94
N GLU A 199 -16.81 32.25 -9.63
CA GLU A 199 -18.19 32.41 -9.11
C GLU A 199 -18.47 31.69 -7.78
N ALA A 200 -17.47 31.19 -7.07
CA ALA A 200 -17.66 30.51 -5.78
C ALA A 200 -18.00 31.50 -4.65
N GLY A 201 -19.23 31.96 -4.62
CA GLY A 201 -19.84 32.56 -3.43
C GLY A 201 -20.12 31.47 -2.36
N PRO A 202 -20.17 31.82 -1.07
CA PRO A 202 -20.49 30.89 -0.01
C PRO A 202 -21.97 30.53 -0.12
N GLY A 203 -22.31 29.41 -0.74
CA GLY A 203 -23.69 29.38 -1.02
C GLY A 203 -24.43 28.07 -0.84
N ASN A 204 -23.95 26.92 -1.19
CA ASN A 204 -24.77 25.73 -1.11
C ASN A 204 -24.11 24.60 -0.33
N SER A 205 -24.90 23.59 0.06
CA SER A 205 -24.43 22.46 0.82
C SER A 205 -23.37 21.63 0.07
N ASP A 206 -23.35 21.67 -1.26
CA ASP A 206 -22.40 20.93 -2.09
C ASP A 206 -21.01 21.54 -2.04
N ASP A 207 -20.94 22.87 -2.07
CA ASP A 207 -19.66 23.60 -1.95
C ASP A 207 -19.00 23.33 -0.60
N TYR A 208 -19.80 23.27 0.48
CA TYR A 208 -19.31 22.91 1.80
C TYR A 208 -18.81 21.45 1.84
N VAL A 209 -19.58 20.50 1.28
CA VAL A 209 -19.18 19.08 1.22
C VAL A 209 -17.92 18.92 0.38
N ALA A 210 -17.82 19.56 -0.78
CA ALA A 210 -16.64 19.54 -1.64
C ALA A 210 -15.41 20.11 -0.91
N TRP A 211 -15.60 21.26 -0.21
CA TRP A 211 -14.53 21.84 0.61
C TRP A 211 -14.07 20.89 1.70
N LEU A 212 -14.99 20.24 2.43
CA LEU A 212 -14.67 19.29 3.51
C LEU A 212 -13.94 18.05 2.97
N LEU A 213 -14.42 17.48 1.86
CA LEU A 213 -13.81 16.30 1.22
C LEU A 213 -12.47 16.59 0.52
N GLY A 214 -12.17 17.87 0.28
CA GLY A 214 -10.88 18.32 -0.26
C GLY A 214 -9.85 18.71 0.81
N GLN A 215 -10.22 18.67 2.11
CA GLN A 215 -9.28 19.02 3.18
C GLN A 215 -8.27 17.90 3.43
N GLN A 216 -6.97 18.25 3.51
CA GLN A 216 -5.92 17.29 3.82
C GLN A 216 -6.17 16.55 5.14
N GLY A 217 -6.76 17.22 6.16
CA GLY A 217 -7.13 16.60 7.43
C GLY A 217 -8.20 15.50 7.31
N THR A 218 -9.00 15.50 6.26
CA THR A 218 -10.04 14.48 6.01
C THR A 218 -9.46 13.17 5.48
N LEU A 219 -8.34 13.20 4.78
CA LEU A 219 -7.77 12.06 4.05
C LEU A 219 -7.60 10.80 4.93
N ALA A 220 -6.81 10.91 5.99
CA ALA A 220 -6.50 9.75 6.84
C ALA A 220 -7.76 9.24 7.58
N THR A 221 -8.59 10.16 8.08
CA THR A 221 -9.83 9.82 8.81
C THR A 221 -10.90 9.22 7.90
N LEU A 222 -10.95 9.61 6.62
CA LEU A 222 -11.81 8.98 5.61
C LEU A 222 -11.45 7.50 5.41
N ILE A 223 -10.15 7.20 5.30
CA ILE A 223 -9.64 5.83 5.17
C ILE A 223 -10.00 5.02 6.42
N SER A 224 -9.75 5.57 7.61
CA SER A 224 -10.13 4.91 8.87
C SER A 224 -11.62 4.62 8.93
N TYR A 225 -12.47 5.57 8.53
CA TYR A 225 -13.92 5.40 8.52
C TYR A 225 -14.38 4.28 7.58
N HIS A 226 -13.92 4.28 6.32
CA HIS A 226 -14.38 3.29 5.34
C HIS A 226 -13.81 1.88 5.58
N LEU A 227 -12.64 1.78 6.24
CA LEU A 227 -12.03 0.50 6.58
C LEU A 227 -12.35 0.04 8.02
N GLY A 228 -13.03 0.86 8.83
CA GLY A 228 -13.35 0.52 10.22
C GLY A 228 -12.12 0.46 11.13
N LEU A 229 -11.10 1.28 10.86
CA LEU A 229 -9.85 1.31 11.62
C LEU A 229 -9.95 2.34 12.76
N THR A 230 -9.47 1.99 13.93
CA THR A 230 -9.64 2.77 15.17
C THR A 230 -8.33 3.29 15.77
N GLY A 231 -7.18 2.97 15.16
CA GLY A 231 -5.90 3.53 15.55
C GLY A 231 -5.76 5.03 15.22
N GLN A 232 -4.64 5.61 15.62
CA GLN A 232 -4.32 7.02 15.34
C GLN A 232 -4.43 7.31 13.84
N SER A 233 -5.03 8.45 13.46
CA SER A 233 -5.31 8.77 12.06
C SER A 233 -4.94 10.22 11.76
N PHE A 234 -3.84 10.43 11.02
CA PHE A 234 -3.27 11.75 10.73
C PHE A 234 -2.88 11.91 9.27
N SER A 235 -3.15 13.10 8.73
CA SER A 235 -2.53 13.55 7.49
C SER A 235 -1.22 14.27 7.79
N VAL A 236 -0.17 13.95 7.03
CA VAL A 236 1.20 14.40 7.24
C VAL A 236 1.70 15.14 6.00
N HIS A 237 2.28 16.31 6.17
CA HIS A 237 2.86 17.05 5.05
C HIS A 237 4.21 17.68 5.42
N ALA A 238 5.28 17.26 4.75
CA ALA A 238 6.63 17.74 4.84
C ALA A 238 7.31 17.79 3.46
N ASN A 239 6.54 18.18 2.42
CA ASN A 239 6.97 18.17 1.02
C ASN A 239 7.52 16.78 0.60
N CYS A 240 8.65 16.73 -0.08
CA CYS A 240 9.22 15.49 -0.65
C CYS A 240 9.60 14.42 0.39
N SER A 241 9.68 14.75 1.68
CA SER A 241 9.95 13.81 2.78
C SER A 241 8.68 13.28 3.47
N SER A 242 7.48 13.76 3.09
CA SER A 242 6.20 13.47 3.78
C SER A 242 5.99 12.00 4.08
N SER A 243 6.21 11.13 3.12
CA SER A 243 5.98 9.69 3.28
C SER A 243 6.96 9.02 4.25
N LEU A 244 8.22 9.44 4.31
CA LEU A 244 9.15 8.93 5.33
C LEU A 244 8.86 9.53 6.72
N VAL A 245 8.33 10.75 6.79
CA VAL A 245 7.80 11.29 8.05
C VAL A 245 6.64 10.43 8.54
N GLY A 246 5.72 10.04 7.65
CA GLY A 246 4.65 9.09 7.96
C GLY A 246 5.17 7.74 8.46
N LEU A 247 6.25 7.20 7.84
CA LEU A 247 6.91 5.97 8.32
C LEU A 247 7.50 6.14 9.74
N GLN A 248 8.08 7.28 10.06
CA GLN A 248 8.59 7.55 11.40
C GLN A 248 7.47 7.64 12.45
N LEU A 249 6.35 8.28 12.12
CA LEU A 249 5.18 8.34 13.02
C LEU A 249 4.61 6.93 13.26
N ALA A 250 4.51 6.11 12.22
CA ALA A 250 4.13 4.72 12.33
C ALA A 250 5.11 3.91 13.20
N ALA A 251 6.42 4.16 13.03
CA ALA A 251 7.44 3.52 13.86
C ALA A 251 7.30 3.88 15.35
N MET A 252 7.00 5.14 15.65
CA MET A 252 6.75 5.58 17.04
C MET A 252 5.51 4.91 17.62
N ALA A 253 4.40 4.88 16.91
CA ALA A 253 3.15 4.28 17.37
C ALA A 253 3.27 2.76 17.60
N LEU A 254 3.94 2.04 16.68
CA LEU A 254 4.16 0.60 16.79
C LEU A 254 5.14 0.25 17.93
N ARG A 255 6.25 1.00 18.04
CA ARG A 255 7.25 0.80 19.12
C ARG A 255 6.71 1.18 20.49
N GLY A 256 5.86 2.21 20.55
CA GLY A 256 5.17 2.63 21.77
C GLY A 256 4.11 1.62 22.24
N GLY A 257 3.69 0.68 21.38
CA GLY A 257 2.63 -0.28 21.70
C GLY A 257 1.22 0.31 21.60
N ASP A 258 1.07 1.52 21.05
CA ASP A 258 -0.23 2.19 20.90
C ASP A 258 -1.14 1.44 19.90
N VAL A 259 -0.53 0.79 18.89
CA VAL A 259 -1.21 0.05 17.83
C VAL A 259 -0.45 -1.22 17.47
N ASN A 260 -1.13 -2.17 16.79
CA ASN A 260 -0.51 -3.43 16.33
C ASN A 260 -0.13 -3.41 14.85
N ALA A 261 -0.69 -2.49 14.08
CA ALA A 261 -0.35 -2.28 12.68
C ALA A 261 -0.46 -0.80 12.32
N ALA A 262 0.18 -0.39 11.22
CA ALA A 262 0.09 0.97 10.71
C ALA A 262 0.09 0.98 9.18
N LEU A 263 -0.88 1.68 8.57
CA LEU A 263 -0.89 2.03 7.16
C LEU A 263 -0.18 3.37 6.98
N VAL A 264 0.79 3.40 6.09
CA VAL A 264 1.47 4.63 5.66
C VAL A 264 1.30 4.78 4.17
N GLY A 265 0.69 5.88 3.74
CA GLY A 265 0.43 6.11 2.33
C GLY A 265 0.78 7.53 1.89
N ALA A 266 1.09 7.66 0.61
CA ALA A 266 1.31 8.97 -0.01
C ALA A 266 0.88 8.96 -1.47
N CYS A 267 0.34 10.10 -1.94
CA CYS A 267 -0.05 10.30 -3.31
C CYS A 267 0.34 11.71 -3.77
N SER A 268 0.80 11.82 -5.00
CA SER A 268 0.98 13.09 -5.69
C SER A 268 0.47 12.95 -7.11
N LEU A 269 -0.47 13.80 -7.48
CA LEU A 269 -1.00 13.92 -8.83
C LEU A 269 -0.85 15.37 -9.30
N PHE A 270 -0.75 15.55 -10.62
CA PHE A 270 -0.77 16.85 -11.26
C PHE A 270 -2.12 17.13 -11.91
N PRO A 271 -2.48 18.41 -12.11
CA PRO A 271 -3.63 18.76 -12.93
C PRO A 271 -3.54 18.10 -14.31
N ALA A 272 -4.67 17.63 -14.83
CA ALA A 272 -4.74 16.79 -16.01
C ALA A 272 -4.14 17.40 -17.29
N ASP A 273 -4.11 18.70 -17.36
CA ASP A 273 -3.71 19.50 -18.53
C ASP A 273 -2.21 19.81 -18.58
N ALA A 274 -1.46 19.49 -17.51
CA ALA A 274 -0.03 19.78 -17.45
C ALA A 274 0.78 18.73 -18.24
N ILE A 275 0.79 18.84 -19.57
CA ILE A 275 1.70 18.07 -20.42
C ILE A 275 3.00 18.86 -20.57
N GLY A 276 4.08 18.30 -20.06
CA GLY A 276 5.39 18.95 -20.16
C GLY A 276 5.54 20.19 -19.28
N TYR A 277 6.63 20.92 -19.52
CA TYR A 277 6.97 22.16 -18.80
C TYR A 277 7.92 23.01 -19.64
N ILE A 278 8.00 24.31 -19.32
CA ILE A 278 9.04 25.18 -19.87
C ILE A 278 10.28 25.07 -18.98
N PHE A 279 11.40 24.70 -19.58
CA PHE A 279 12.69 24.70 -18.89
C PHE A 279 13.17 26.13 -18.69
N GLU A 280 13.57 26.47 -17.49
CA GLU A 280 14.21 27.71 -17.11
C GLU A 280 15.54 27.45 -16.41
N PRO A 281 16.67 27.98 -16.90
CA PRO A 281 17.96 27.83 -16.26
C PRO A 281 17.92 28.33 -14.79
N GLY A 282 18.41 27.50 -13.86
CA GLY A 282 18.42 27.83 -12.43
C GLY A 282 17.21 27.36 -11.65
N LEU A 283 16.17 26.85 -12.30
CA LEU A 283 15.11 26.07 -11.65
C LEU A 283 15.50 24.59 -11.58
N ASN A 284 14.72 23.83 -10.80
CA ASN A 284 15.04 22.43 -10.48
C ASN A 284 14.56 21.41 -11.52
N PHE A 285 14.10 21.83 -12.71
CA PHE A 285 13.61 20.95 -13.76
C PHE A 285 14.67 20.68 -14.81
N SER A 286 14.71 19.46 -15.34
CA SER A 286 15.65 19.01 -16.38
C SER A 286 15.35 19.63 -17.73
N SER A 287 16.41 20.00 -18.48
CA SER A 287 16.29 20.59 -19.83
C SER A 287 15.81 19.59 -20.91
N ASP A 288 15.95 18.28 -20.66
CA ASP A 288 15.65 17.24 -21.65
C ASP A 288 14.61 16.20 -21.17
N GLY A 289 14.00 16.42 -20.00
CA GLY A 289 12.99 15.52 -19.45
C GLY A 289 13.56 14.20 -18.90
N ARG A 290 14.83 14.17 -18.50
CA ARG A 290 15.49 13.04 -17.85
C ARG A 290 16.04 13.44 -16.50
N CYS A 291 15.77 12.65 -15.47
CA CYS A 291 16.43 12.80 -14.17
C CYS A 291 17.79 12.07 -14.25
N LYS A 292 18.88 12.83 -14.38
CA LYS A 292 20.26 12.31 -14.55
C LYS A 292 20.99 12.32 -13.21
N THR A 293 20.52 11.50 -12.27
CA THR A 293 21.09 11.47 -10.92
C THR A 293 22.58 11.12 -10.96
N PHE A 294 23.41 11.91 -10.29
CA PHE A 294 24.88 11.81 -10.15
C PHE A 294 25.68 12.03 -11.44
N ASP A 295 25.03 12.26 -12.58
CA ASP A 295 25.70 12.47 -13.87
C ASP A 295 26.30 13.87 -14.00
N GLY A 296 27.38 14.01 -14.75
CA GLY A 296 28.00 15.31 -15.04
C GLY A 296 27.11 16.29 -15.84
N LYS A 297 26.06 15.76 -16.50
CA LYS A 297 25.08 16.54 -17.21
C LYS A 297 23.77 16.74 -16.39
N ALA A 298 23.80 16.46 -15.09
CA ALA A 298 22.66 16.68 -14.20
C ALA A 298 22.28 18.17 -14.18
N ASP A 299 21.04 18.46 -14.52
CA ASP A 299 20.52 19.82 -14.66
C ASP A 299 19.13 20.03 -14.03
N GLY A 300 18.58 18.95 -13.43
CA GLY A 300 17.32 19.01 -12.72
C GLY A 300 16.55 17.69 -12.73
N MET A 301 15.44 17.72 -12.00
CA MET A 301 14.50 16.62 -11.88
C MET A 301 13.43 16.65 -12.99
N VAL A 302 12.62 15.60 -13.04
CA VAL A 302 11.35 15.58 -13.78
C VAL A 302 10.26 15.19 -12.79
N ALA A 303 9.18 15.94 -12.80
CA ALA A 303 8.03 15.61 -11.97
C ALA A 303 7.34 14.30 -12.45
N GLY A 304 6.79 13.54 -11.52
CA GLY A 304 6.02 12.34 -11.78
C GLY A 304 4.81 12.21 -10.84
N GLU A 305 3.79 11.49 -11.26
CA GLU A 305 2.63 11.14 -10.45
C GLU A 305 2.83 9.80 -9.78
N GLY A 306 2.14 9.57 -8.67
CA GLY A 306 2.15 8.24 -8.05
C GLY A 306 1.38 8.18 -6.75
N ALA A 307 0.94 6.97 -6.44
CA ALA A 307 0.31 6.63 -5.17
C ALA A 307 0.96 5.36 -4.61
N ALA A 308 1.22 5.35 -3.32
CA ALA A 308 1.77 4.19 -2.63
C ALA A 308 1.22 4.08 -1.22
N VAL A 309 1.01 2.84 -0.75
CA VAL A 309 0.65 2.51 0.63
C VAL A 309 1.45 1.29 1.06
N VAL A 310 1.99 1.33 2.27
CA VAL A 310 2.61 0.18 2.92
C VAL A 310 1.92 -0.12 4.24
N LEU A 311 1.82 -1.40 4.57
CA LEU A 311 1.36 -1.89 5.87
C LEU A 311 2.56 -2.33 6.70
N LEU A 312 2.64 -1.80 7.91
CA LEU A 312 3.71 -2.08 8.87
C LEU A 312 3.17 -2.84 10.09
N LYS A 313 3.99 -3.75 10.61
CA LYS A 313 3.82 -4.42 11.92
C LYS A 313 5.15 -4.43 12.67
N ARG A 314 5.11 -4.69 13.98
CA ARG A 314 6.35 -5.07 14.69
C ARG A 314 6.90 -6.34 14.07
N ALA A 315 8.23 -6.43 13.90
CA ALA A 315 8.87 -7.56 13.24
C ALA A 315 8.58 -8.89 13.96
N GLU A 316 8.63 -8.89 15.29
CA GLU A 316 8.33 -10.07 16.10
C GLU A 316 6.90 -10.59 15.91
N ASP A 317 5.91 -9.67 15.81
CA ASP A 317 4.51 -10.03 15.57
C ASP A 317 4.32 -10.57 14.14
N ALA A 318 4.92 -9.93 13.13
CA ALA A 318 4.85 -10.38 11.75
C ALA A 318 5.45 -11.77 11.55
N ILE A 319 6.61 -12.03 12.18
CA ILE A 319 7.27 -13.33 12.21
C ILE A 319 6.37 -14.37 12.89
N ALA A 320 5.86 -14.00 14.06
CA ALA A 320 4.99 -14.85 14.84
C ALA A 320 3.68 -15.18 14.12
N ASP A 321 3.16 -14.26 13.33
CA ASP A 321 1.91 -14.41 12.58
C ASP A 321 2.11 -15.12 11.23
N GLY A 322 3.35 -15.37 10.80
CA GLY A 322 3.68 -15.99 9.52
C GLY A 322 3.34 -15.08 8.34
N ASP A 323 3.47 -13.76 8.54
CA ASP A 323 3.22 -12.79 7.49
C ASP A 323 4.29 -12.87 6.39
N ASN A 324 3.92 -12.46 5.17
CA ASN A 324 4.90 -12.14 4.15
C ASN A 324 5.65 -10.87 4.58
N ILE A 325 6.98 -10.88 4.57
CA ILE A 325 7.80 -9.74 4.97
C ILE A 325 8.69 -9.33 3.79
N TYR A 326 8.48 -8.14 3.26
CA TYR A 326 9.29 -7.59 2.17
C TYR A 326 10.66 -7.11 2.64
N ALA A 327 10.70 -6.42 3.79
CA ALA A 327 11.90 -5.95 4.44
C ALA A 327 11.62 -5.60 5.90
N LEU A 328 12.69 -5.49 6.70
CA LEU A 328 12.65 -4.94 8.04
C LEU A 328 13.17 -3.50 8.05
N ILE A 329 12.49 -2.59 8.72
CA ILE A 329 12.97 -1.23 9.01
C ILE A 329 13.67 -1.29 10.38
N LYS A 330 14.99 -1.17 10.37
CA LYS A 330 15.84 -1.24 11.57
C LYS A 330 15.98 0.12 12.26
N GLY A 331 16.09 1.18 11.48
CA GLY A 331 16.20 2.54 11.98
C GLY A 331 15.56 3.53 11.02
N ILE A 332 14.96 4.57 11.56
CA ILE A 332 14.44 5.71 10.80
C ILE A 332 14.54 6.96 11.65
N ALA A 333 15.08 8.03 11.10
CA ALA A 333 15.29 9.29 11.82
C ALA A 333 14.86 10.49 10.98
N LEU A 334 14.47 11.55 11.69
CA LEU A 334 14.10 12.84 11.14
C LEU A 334 14.91 13.96 11.80
N ASN A 335 15.15 15.03 11.06
CA ASN A 335 15.52 16.33 11.58
C ASN A 335 15.00 17.47 10.68
N ASN A 336 15.35 18.68 11.02
CA ASN A 336 15.14 19.85 10.16
C ASN A 336 16.42 20.70 10.15
N ASP A 337 16.75 21.27 9.00
CA ASP A 337 17.95 22.09 8.79
C ASP A 337 17.93 23.41 9.58
N GLY A 338 16.76 23.88 10.01
CA GLY A 338 16.60 25.18 10.63
C GLY A 338 17.05 26.32 9.69
N ALA A 339 17.81 27.25 10.25
CA ALA A 339 18.37 28.41 9.52
C ALA A 339 19.80 28.16 8.99
N ASP A 340 20.37 26.97 9.23
CA ASP A 340 21.75 26.64 8.86
C ASP A 340 21.86 26.17 7.43
N LYS A 341 21.49 27.05 6.49
CA LYS A 341 21.54 26.81 5.05
C LYS A 341 21.54 28.12 4.26
N ALA A 342 21.99 28.07 3.01
CA ALA A 342 22.15 29.23 2.16
C ALA A 342 20.84 29.97 1.79
N GLY A 343 19.69 29.33 2.03
CA GLY A 343 18.36 29.88 1.75
C GLY A 343 17.27 28.85 1.99
N PHE A 344 16.01 29.25 2.02
CA PHE A 344 14.88 28.36 2.34
C PHE A 344 14.83 27.08 1.48
N TYR A 345 15.14 27.21 0.20
CA TYR A 345 15.13 26.11 -0.76
C TYR A 345 16.45 25.33 -0.84
N ALA A 346 17.54 25.85 -0.26
CA ALA A 346 18.84 25.21 -0.31
C ALA A 346 18.91 24.01 0.66
N PRO A 347 19.56 22.88 0.31
CA PRO A 347 19.81 21.79 1.23
C PRO A 347 20.92 22.14 2.25
N SER A 348 20.95 21.47 3.40
CA SER A 348 22.04 21.51 4.37
C SER A 348 22.78 20.17 4.39
N GLY A 349 24.04 20.11 3.95
CA GLY A 349 24.86 18.90 4.03
C GLY A 349 25.02 18.42 5.49
N ARG A 350 25.17 19.35 6.45
CA ARG A 350 25.26 19.01 7.88
C ARG A 350 23.96 18.38 8.38
N GLY A 351 22.80 18.98 8.06
CA GLY A 351 21.51 18.42 8.46
C GLY A 351 21.28 17.03 7.91
N GLN A 352 21.66 16.79 6.63
CA GLN A 352 21.62 15.48 6.01
C GLN A 352 22.56 14.49 6.73
N ALA A 353 23.82 14.83 6.97
CA ALA A 353 24.78 13.95 7.65
C ALA A 353 24.32 13.58 9.08
N GLU A 354 23.73 14.54 9.81
CA GLU A 354 23.18 14.30 11.15
C GLU A 354 22.02 13.30 11.15
N VAL A 355 21.05 13.43 10.24
CA VAL A 355 19.89 12.52 10.19
C VAL A 355 20.32 11.11 9.77
N ILE A 356 21.28 10.99 8.85
CA ILE A 356 21.89 9.73 8.44
C ILE A 356 22.55 9.03 9.62
N GLY A 357 23.41 9.76 10.36
CA GLY A 357 24.07 9.25 11.55
C GLY A 357 23.08 8.80 12.65
N LYS A 358 21.98 9.55 12.86
CA LYS A 358 20.91 9.18 13.80
C LYS A 358 20.22 7.88 13.40
N ALA A 359 19.88 7.70 12.11
CA ALA A 359 19.22 6.49 11.65
C ALA A 359 20.13 5.25 11.75
N LEU A 360 21.41 5.37 11.42
CA LEU A 360 22.42 4.31 11.60
C LEU A 360 22.56 3.92 13.08
N ALA A 361 22.65 4.91 13.97
CA ALA A 361 22.75 4.66 15.41
C ALA A 361 21.50 3.95 15.97
N GLN A 362 20.28 4.36 15.52
CA GLN A 362 19.05 3.66 15.89
C GLN A 362 19.01 2.23 15.37
N ALA A 363 19.50 2.00 14.15
CA ALA A 363 19.54 0.68 13.54
C ALA A 363 20.58 -0.24 14.23
N GLY A 364 21.59 0.29 14.89
CA GLY A 364 22.71 -0.48 15.43
C GLY A 364 23.50 -1.19 14.32
N ILE A 365 23.57 -0.60 13.12
CA ILE A 365 24.12 -1.21 11.91
C ILE A 365 25.40 -0.47 11.50
N ASP A 366 26.48 -1.25 11.29
CA ASP A 366 27.69 -0.77 10.66
C ASP A 366 27.40 -0.44 9.17
N PRO A 367 27.64 0.81 8.72
CA PRO A 367 27.44 1.21 7.33
C PRO A 367 28.27 0.37 6.35
N ALA A 368 29.42 -0.23 6.76
CA ALA A 368 30.21 -1.14 5.93
C ALA A 368 29.43 -2.40 5.49
N SER A 369 28.32 -2.71 6.13
CA SER A 369 27.44 -3.83 5.80
C SER A 369 26.24 -3.45 4.90
N ILE A 370 26.08 -2.17 4.56
CA ILE A 370 25.01 -1.69 3.69
C ILE A 370 25.46 -1.80 2.23
N GLY A 371 24.73 -2.57 1.43
CA GLY A 371 25.09 -2.81 0.03
C GLY A 371 24.32 -1.97 -0.99
N LEU A 372 23.21 -1.31 -0.57
CA LEU A 372 22.40 -0.44 -1.45
C LEU A 372 22.06 0.87 -0.74
N MET A 373 22.31 1.98 -1.41
CA MET A 373 21.83 3.30 -1.02
C MET A 373 20.84 3.81 -2.07
N GLU A 374 19.57 3.96 -1.69
CA GLU A 374 18.55 4.65 -2.47
C GLU A 374 18.57 6.13 -2.10
N ALA A 375 19.20 6.95 -2.92
CA ALA A 375 19.38 8.36 -2.65
C ALA A 375 18.09 9.17 -2.90
N HIS A 376 18.00 10.34 -2.26
CA HIS A 376 17.04 11.34 -2.68
C HIS A 376 17.25 11.71 -4.14
N GLY A 377 18.49 11.93 -4.57
CA GLY A 377 18.99 11.87 -5.94
C GLY A 377 18.10 12.53 -6.98
N THR A 378 17.90 13.84 -6.88
CA THR A 378 17.00 14.61 -7.76
C THR A 378 17.60 14.95 -9.13
N GLY A 379 18.85 14.60 -9.38
CA GLY A 379 19.54 14.94 -10.63
C GLY A 379 19.84 16.42 -10.77
N THR A 380 19.96 17.13 -9.66
CA THR A 380 20.31 18.55 -9.65
C THR A 380 21.82 18.74 -9.53
N ARG A 381 22.34 19.75 -10.20
CA ARG A 381 23.80 20.00 -10.28
C ARG A 381 24.48 20.10 -8.91
N LEU A 382 23.83 20.68 -7.92
CA LEU A 382 24.37 20.90 -6.58
C LEU A 382 23.80 19.91 -5.54
N GLY A 383 22.56 19.48 -5.69
CA GLY A 383 21.89 18.63 -4.69
C GLY A 383 22.55 17.25 -4.55
N ASP A 384 22.83 16.62 -5.67
CA ASP A 384 23.44 15.28 -5.68
C ASP A 384 24.85 15.27 -5.07
N PRO A 385 25.78 16.20 -5.39
CA PRO A 385 27.08 16.30 -4.69
C PRO A 385 26.96 16.53 -3.18
N ILE A 386 26.05 17.40 -2.75
CA ILE A 386 25.81 17.68 -1.31
C ILE A 386 25.35 16.40 -0.60
N GLU A 387 24.42 15.67 -1.21
CA GLU A 387 23.91 14.41 -0.64
C GLU A 387 24.99 13.35 -0.53
N VAL A 388 25.78 13.12 -1.59
CA VAL A 388 26.86 12.12 -1.57
C VAL A 388 27.95 12.51 -0.56
N ALA A 389 28.28 13.80 -0.43
CA ALA A 389 29.22 14.29 0.57
C ALA A 389 28.71 14.06 2.01
N ALA A 390 27.42 14.36 2.26
CA ALA A 390 26.78 14.14 3.58
C ALA A 390 26.72 12.66 3.95
N LEU A 391 26.40 11.78 3.00
CA LEU A 391 26.43 10.31 3.15
C LEU A 391 27.85 9.84 3.46
N SER A 392 28.86 10.31 2.71
CA SER A 392 30.25 9.94 2.89
C SER A 392 30.78 10.42 4.25
N GLU A 393 30.41 11.63 4.69
CA GLU A 393 30.77 12.14 6.03
C GLU A 393 30.17 11.28 7.14
N ALA A 394 28.86 10.97 7.04
CA ALA A 394 28.18 10.20 8.08
C ALA A 394 28.71 8.78 8.20
N TRP A 395 29.02 8.12 7.06
CA TRP A 395 29.50 6.74 7.01
C TRP A 395 31.00 6.66 7.33
N GLY A 396 31.79 7.64 6.88
CA GLY A 396 33.24 7.73 7.14
C GLY A 396 33.61 7.83 8.61
N LYS A 397 32.66 8.17 9.49
CA LYS A 397 32.84 8.11 10.96
C LYS A 397 32.98 6.69 11.50
N GLN A 398 32.56 5.68 10.72
CA GLN A 398 32.50 4.27 11.15
C GLN A 398 33.25 3.32 10.23
N THR A 399 33.57 3.71 8.98
CA THR A 399 34.29 2.88 8.01
C THR A 399 35.09 3.73 7.04
N ASP A 400 36.31 3.27 6.67
CA ASP A 400 37.19 3.83 5.65
C ASP A 400 37.14 3.05 4.32
N ARG A 401 36.25 2.08 4.20
CA ARG A 401 36.06 1.32 2.96
C ARG A 401 35.46 2.22 1.89
N THR A 402 35.95 2.08 0.64
CA THR A 402 35.46 2.83 -0.52
C THR A 402 34.88 1.90 -1.58
N GLY A 403 33.96 2.39 -2.42
CA GLY A 403 33.44 1.71 -3.61
C GLY A 403 32.71 0.38 -3.37
N TYR A 404 32.11 0.16 -2.20
CA TYR A 404 31.47 -1.12 -1.88
C TYR A 404 29.93 -1.08 -1.88
N CYS A 405 29.33 0.10 -1.76
CA CYS A 405 27.88 0.26 -1.70
C CYS A 405 27.35 0.80 -3.03
N ALA A 406 26.41 0.09 -3.63
CA ALA A 406 25.72 0.55 -4.81
C ALA A 406 24.83 1.77 -4.47
N ILE A 407 24.90 2.86 -5.23
CA ILE A 407 24.03 4.03 -5.09
C ILE A 407 23.17 4.23 -6.33
N GLY A 408 21.90 4.59 -6.13
CA GLY A 408 20.98 4.88 -7.22
C GLY A 408 19.80 5.72 -6.77
N SER A 409 18.93 6.08 -7.71
CA SER A 409 17.67 6.76 -7.43
C SER A 409 16.55 6.29 -8.35
N VAL A 410 15.42 5.92 -7.76
CA VAL A 410 14.19 5.55 -8.48
C VAL A 410 13.65 6.67 -9.35
N LYS A 411 14.02 7.91 -9.06
CA LYS A 411 13.60 9.09 -9.83
C LYS A 411 14.09 9.05 -11.28
N THR A 412 15.17 8.33 -11.54
CA THR A 412 15.64 8.12 -12.91
C THR A 412 14.66 7.30 -13.76
N ASN A 413 13.86 6.42 -13.13
CA ASN A 413 12.86 5.59 -13.78
C ASN A 413 11.48 6.29 -13.88
N ILE A 414 10.99 6.85 -12.77
CA ILE A 414 9.59 7.30 -12.63
C ILE A 414 9.43 8.80 -12.36
N GLY A 415 10.54 9.54 -12.26
CA GLY A 415 10.53 10.96 -11.89
C GLY A 415 10.38 11.19 -10.39
N HIS A 416 10.22 12.43 -10.00
CA HIS A 416 10.04 12.86 -8.62
C HIS A 416 8.56 12.90 -8.25
N LEU A 417 8.13 12.01 -7.40
CA LEU A 417 6.73 11.84 -6.99
C LEU A 417 6.34 12.71 -5.78
N ASP A 418 7.02 13.82 -5.54
CA ASP A 418 6.74 14.77 -4.46
C ASP A 418 6.50 14.05 -3.11
N THR A 419 5.31 14.19 -2.50
CA THR A 419 4.95 13.57 -1.22
C THR A 419 5.10 12.04 -1.19
N ALA A 420 4.95 11.37 -2.34
CA ALA A 420 5.09 9.92 -2.49
C ALA A 420 6.53 9.46 -2.76
N ALA A 421 7.49 10.39 -3.00
CA ALA A 421 8.85 10.05 -3.43
C ALA A 421 9.59 9.15 -2.43
N GLY A 422 9.45 9.39 -1.12
CA GLY A 422 10.09 8.58 -0.09
C GLY A 422 9.58 7.14 -0.05
N LEU A 423 8.26 6.91 -0.19
CA LEU A 423 7.69 5.57 -0.28
C LEU A 423 8.08 4.84 -1.56
N ALA A 424 8.18 5.55 -2.70
CA ALA A 424 8.66 4.94 -3.93
C ALA A 424 10.09 4.39 -3.78
N GLY A 425 11.00 5.16 -3.16
CA GLY A 425 12.36 4.69 -2.82
C GLY A 425 12.36 3.56 -1.80
N CYS A 426 11.50 3.65 -0.77
CA CYS A 426 11.34 2.60 0.24
C CYS A 426 10.87 1.28 -0.38
N ILE A 427 9.87 1.31 -1.25
CA ILE A 427 9.37 0.12 -1.97
C ILE A 427 10.44 -0.45 -2.89
N LYS A 428 11.19 0.37 -3.63
CA LYS A 428 12.34 -0.10 -4.43
C LYS A 428 13.38 -0.79 -3.56
N ALA A 429 13.79 -0.19 -2.45
CA ALA A 429 14.77 -0.78 -1.54
C ALA A 429 14.25 -2.10 -0.92
N ALA A 430 13.00 -2.14 -0.48
CA ALA A 430 12.36 -3.34 0.06
C ALA A 430 12.29 -4.48 -0.97
N LEU A 431 11.88 -4.18 -2.21
CA LEU A 431 11.84 -5.16 -3.30
C LEU A 431 13.24 -5.64 -3.70
N SER A 432 14.26 -4.75 -3.65
CA SER A 432 15.65 -5.14 -3.91
C SER A 432 16.16 -6.15 -2.85
N LEU A 433 15.83 -5.93 -1.59
CA LEU A 433 16.13 -6.86 -0.49
C LEU A 433 15.38 -8.19 -0.65
N TYR A 434 14.10 -8.10 -1.00
CA TYR A 434 13.21 -9.26 -1.16
C TYR A 434 13.66 -10.18 -2.30
N HIS A 435 13.99 -9.59 -3.45
CA HIS A 435 14.42 -10.36 -4.64
C HIS A 435 15.92 -10.65 -4.68
N GLY A 436 16.72 -10.02 -3.84
CA GLY A 436 18.18 -10.20 -3.85
C GLY A 436 18.85 -9.69 -5.12
N GLU A 437 18.37 -8.56 -5.65
CA GLU A 437 18.92 -7.91 -6.85
C GLU A 437 18.95 -6.40 -6.66
N ILE A 438 19.93 -5.74 -7.25
CA ILE A 438 20.09 -4.28 -7.27
C ILE A 438 19.79 -3.79 -8.69
N PRO A 439 18.65 -3.07 -8.90
CA PRO A 439 18.28 -2.56 -10.21
C PRO A 439 19.14 -1.36 -10.62
N PRO A 440 19.27 -1.09 -11.94
CA PRO A 440 20.07 0.01 -12.43
C PRO A 440 19.45 1.38 -12.11
N THR A 441 20.33 2.37 -11.87
CA THR A 441 20.00 3.79 -12.00
C THR A 441 20.21 4.21 -13.47
N LEU A 442 19.30 5.01 -14.02
CA LEU A 442 19.30 5.34 -15.45
C LEU A 442 19.97 6.68 -15.71
N HIS A 443 20.26 6.95 -17.00
CA HIS A 443 20.75 8.25 -17.49
C HIS A 443 22.08 8.71 -16.87
N PHE A 444 22.92 7.75 -16.47
CA PHE A 444 24.28 7.99 -15.98
C PHE A 444 25.30 7.62 -17.06
N ASP A 445 25.96 8.62 -17.63
CA ASP A 445 27.01 8.45 -18.64
C ASP A 445 28.41 8.65 -18.03
N SER A 446 28.56 9.69 -17.21
CA SER A 446 29.82 10.04 -16.54
C SER A 446 29.55 10.73 -15.21
N PRO A 447 30.41 10.54 -14.19
CA PRO A 447 30.17 11.12 -12.88
C PRO A 447 30.19 12.65 -12.92
N ASN A 448 29.37 13.27 -12.07
CA ASN A 448 29.45 14.68 -11.77
C ASN A 448 30.83 14.99 -11.18
N PRO A 449 31.61 15.95 -11.75
CA PRO A 449 32.96 16.23 -11.30
C PRO A 449 33.06 16.71 -9.85
N GLU A 450 31.96 17.17 -9.27
CA GLU A 450 31.89 17.56 -7.85
C GLU A 450 31.68 16.34 -6.90
N ILE A 451 31.55 15.11 -7.44
CA ILE A 451 31.38 13.88 -6.68
C ILE A 451 32.63 13.01 -6.80
N ASP A 452 33.40 12.88 -5.72
CA ASP A 452 34.53 11.96 -5.67
C ASP A 452 34.07 10.53 -5.29
N PHE A 453 33.61 9.76 -6.28
CA PHE A 453 33.22 8.38 -6.06
C PHE A 453 34.40 7.49 -5.66
N ALA A 454 35.64 7.82 -6.06
CA ALA A 454 36.80 7.01 -5.74
C ALA A 454 37.16 7.06 -4.24
N ALA A 455 36.95 8.22 -3.60
CA ALA A 455 37.15 8.38 -2.18
C ALA A 455 35.89 8.09 -1.33
N SER A 456 34.75 7.82 -1.98
CA SER A 456 33.47 7.58 -1.29
C SER A 456 33.19 6.08 -1.08
N PRO A 457 32.32 5.70 -0.15
CA PRO A 457 31.80 4.34 -0.01
C PRO A 457 31.03 3.83 -1.23
N PHE A 458 30.59 4.72 -2.12
CA PHE A 458 29.57 4.48 -3.12
C PHE A 458 30.12 4.26 -4.52
N TYR A 459 29.36 3.49 -5.32
CA TYR A 459 29.50 3.43 -6.78
C TYR A 459 28.12 3.46 -7.45
N PRO A 460 27.95 4.17 -8.57
CA PRO A 460 26.66 4.21 -9.28
C PRO A 460 26.25 2.84 -9.82
N ALA A 461 25.05 2.37 -9.49
CA ALA A 461 24.51 1.10 -9.95
C ALA A 461 23.93 1.25 -11.38
N VAL A 462 24.74 1.16 -12.42
CA VAL A 462 24.31 1.39 -13.82
C VAL A 462 23.79 0.14 -14.54
N LYS A 463 23.85 -1.03 -13.90
CA LYS A 463 23.38 -2.30 -14.44
C LYS A 463 22.69 -3.10 -13.35
N LEU A 464 21.74 -3.96 -13.75
CA LEU A 464 21.16 -4.95 -12.84
C LEU A 464 22.29 -5.84 -12.27
N GLN A 465 22.31 -5.98 -10.96
CA GLN A 465 23.32 -6.76 -10.24
C GLN A 465 22.66 -7.80 -9.35
N PRO A 466 23.10 -9.07 -9.38
CA PRO A 466 22.73 -10.02 -8.34
C PRO A 466 23.24 -9.52 -6.98
N TRP A 467 22.46 -9.73 -5.95
CA TRP A 467 22.85 -9.41 -4.57
C TRP A 467 22.84 -10.68 -3.71
N PRO A 468 23.88 -11.53 -3.85
CA PRO A 468 23.92 -12.82 -3.19
C PRO A 468 24.02 -12.67 -1.66
N PRO A 469 23.59 -13.68 -0.89
CA PRO A 469 23.85 -13.74 0.55
C PRO A 469 25.37 -13.74 0.81
N SER A 470 25.80 -12.99 1.82
CA SER A 470 27.23 -12.85 2.18
C SER A 470 27.55 -13.30 3.62
N GLY A 471 26.71 -14.15 4.22
CA GLY A 471 26.82 -14.54 5.63
C GLY A 471 26.25 -13.53 6.62
N THR A 472 25.93 -12.32 6.14
CA THR A 472 25.16 -11.29 6.88
C THR A 472 23.91 -10.93 6.09
N PRO A 473 22.81 -10.50 6.75
CA PRO A 473 21.62 -10.04 6.05
C PRO A 473 21.95 -8.90 5.07
N ARG A 474 21.28 -8.88 3.91
CA ARG A 474 21.37 -7.74 2.98
C ARG A 474 20.78 -6.50 3.66
N ARG A 475 21.42 -5.34 3.44
CA ARG A 475 20.99 -4.08 4.03
C ARG A 475 20.96 -2.97 3.00
N ALA A 476 19.91 -2.15 3.06
CA ALA A 476 19.73 -0.97 2.24
C ALA A 476 19.52 0.26 3.12
N ALA A 477 19.93 1.42 2.63
CA ALA A 477 19.58 2.70 3.24
C ALA A 477 18.84 3.57 2.22
N LEU A 478 18.01 4.50 2.71
CA LEU A 478 17.31 5.44 1.83
C LEU A 478 17.14 6.80 2.47
N SER A 479 17.15 7.85 1.62
CA SER A 479 16.97 9.25 2.00
C SER A 479 15.77 9.89 1.31
N ALA A 480 15.08 10.78 2.01
CA ALA A 480 14.16 11.74 1.40
C ALA A 480 14.33 13.10 2.07
N PHE A 481 14.60 14.13 1.28
CA PHE A 481 14.86 15.48 1.74
C PHE A 481 13.80 16.43 1.20
N GLY A 482 13.03 17.05 2.10
CA GLY A 482 11.93 17.94 1.73
C GLY A 482 12.40 19.38 1.55
N ILE A 483 11.86 20.08 0.56
CA ILE A 483 11.98 21.54 0.47
C ILE A 483 11.48 22.15 1.78
N GLY A 484 12.26 23.07 2.39
CA GLY A 484 12.00 23.59 3.73
C GLY A 484 12.88 22.94 4.80
N GLY A 485 13.64 21.88 4.44
CA GLY A 485 14.72 21.32 5.26
C GLY A 485 14.31 20.17 6.17
N THR A 486 13.13 19.58 6.01
CA THR A 486 12.79 18.34 6.71
C THR A 486 13.47 17.16 6.04
N ASN A 487 14.47 16.57 6.71
CA ASN A 487 15.23 15.44 6.23
C ASN A 487 14.77 14.15 6.90
N ALA A 488 14.75 13.06 6.13
CA ALA A 488 14.44 11.73 6.60
C ALA A 488 15.44 10.71 6.04
N HIS A 489 15.88 9.78 6.89
CA HIS A 489 16.73 8.67 6.50
C HIS A 489 16.29 7.38 7.18
N ALA A 490 16.29 6.28 6.45
CA ALA A 490 15.91 4.97 6.98
C ALA A 490 16.94 3.89 6.59
N VAL A 491 17.07 2.88 7.46
CA VAL A 491 17.91 1.70 7.24
C VAL A 491 17.02 0.46 7.25
N LEU A 492 17.10 -0.30 6.16
CA LEU A 492 16.34 -1.52 5.93
C LEU A 492 17.25 -2.74 5.95
N GLU A 493 16.70 -3.86 6.37
CA GLU A 493 17.37 -5.16 6.39
C GLU A 493 16.49 -6.24 5.77
N GLN A 494 17.09 -7.21 5.13
CA GLN A 494 16.42 -8.40 4.62
C GLN A 494 15.68 -9.13 5.75
N ALA A 495 14.48 -9.63 5.46
CA ALA A 495 13.79 -10.54 6.37
C ALA A 495 14.62 -11.81 6.64
N PRO A 496 14.54 -12.41 7.84
CA PRO A 496 15.24 -13.66 8.14
C PRO A 496 14.91 -14.79 7.16
N ASP A 497 15.90 -15.57 6.74
CA ASP A 497 15.79 -16.60 5.67
C ASP A 497 14.74 -17.68 5.98
N ASN A 498 14.52 -17.98 7.26
CA ASN A 498 13.47 -18.92 7.69
C ASN A 498 12.03 -18.38 7.49
N ILE A 499 11.91 -17.11 7.07
CA ILE A 499 10.65 -16.41 6.84
C ILE A 499 10.56 -15.91 5.39
N ALA A 500 11.67 -15.54 4.78
CA ALA A 500 11.77 -15.36 3.35
C ALA A 500 11.48 -16.73 2.72
N GLY A 501 10.24 -16.94 2.25
CA GLY A 501 9.88 -18.15 1.54
C GLY A 501 10.92 -18.41 0.47
N GLU A 502 11.43 -19.65 0.40
CA GLU A 502 12.31 -20.10 -0.66
C GLU A 502 11.71 -19.84 -2.04
N GLN A 503 11.80 -18.61 -2.52
CA GLN A 503 11.64 -18.28 -3.93
C GLN A 503 12.99 -18.41 -4.68
N THR A 504 14.08 -18.54 -3.94
CA THR A 504 15.38 -18.96 -4.49
C THR A 504 15.55 -20.44 -4.17
N ALA A 505 15.19 -21.29 -5.13
CA ALA A 505 15.47 -22.71 -5.07
C ALA A 505 16.94 -22.95 -4.73
N ALA A 506 17.21 -23.40 -3.49
CA ALA A 506 18.45 -24.11 -3.22
C ALA A 506 18.38 -25.44 -4.00
N PRO A 507 19.35 -25.78 -4.84
CA PRO A 507 19.41 -27.07 -5.48
C PRO A 507 19.78 -28.12 -4.41
N ASN A 508 18.86 -28.98 -4.03
CA ASN A 508 18.95 -30.07 -3.06
C ASN A 508 18.41 -29.76 -1.64
N GLY A 509 17.11 -29.79 -1.52
CA GLY A 509 16.43 -29.87 -0.24
C GLY A 509 15.07 -30.50 -0.41
N THR A 510 14.91 -31.79 -0.14
CA THR A 510 13.64 -32.48 0.03
C THR A 510 12.84 -31.79 1.15
N THR A 511 11.98 -30.83 0.79
CA THR A 511 10.95 -30.35 1.72
C THR A 511 9.90 -31.44 1.83
N ASN A 512 9.96 -32.23 2.88
CA ASN A 512 8.83 -33.05 3.32
C ASN A 512 7.70 -32.13 3.78
N SER A 513 6.94 -31.56 2.85
CA SER A 513 5.65 -30.91 3.14
C SER A 513 4.58 -32.00 3.23
N THR A 514 4.31 -32.48 4.42
CA THR A 514 3.26 -33.48 4.69
C THR A 514 1.86 -32.88 4.71
N GLN A 515 1.49 -32.07 3.70
CA GLN A 515 0.09 -31.74 3.40
C GLN A 515 -0.22 -32.04 1.94
N ASP A 516 -0.02 -33.29 1.53
CA ASP A 516 -0.34 -33.80 0.17
C ASP A 516 -1.84 -34.11 0.01
N GLY A 517 -2.71 -33.20 0.41
CA GLY A 517 -4.15 -33.36 0.25
C GLY A 517 -4.78 -32.23 -0.55
N PRO A 518 -6.01 -32.45 -1.11
CA PRO A 518 -6.73 -31.40 -1.80
C PRO A 518 -6.99 -30.21 -0.86
N GLN A 519 -6.90 -29.00 -1.41
CA GLN A 519 -7.14 -27.75 -0.69
C GLN A 519 -8.41 -27.05 -1.22
N LEU A 520 -9.10 -26.36 -0.32
CA LEU A 520 -10.28 -25.56 -0.68
C LEU A 520 -9.85 -24.11 -0.96
N ILE A 521 -9.97 -23.68 -2.20
CA ILE A 521 -9.65 -22.35 -2.66
C ILE A 521 -10.93 -21.55 -2.80
N VAL A 522 -11.02 -20.39 -2.17
CA VAL A 522 -12.22 -19.56 -2.12
C VAL A 522 -11.95 -18.18 -2.72
N LEU A 523 -12.84 -17.71 -3.58
CA LEU A 523 -12.83 -16.37 -4.14
C LEU A 523 -14.20 -15.72 -3.97
N SER A 524 -14.23 -14.42 -3.67
CA SER A 524 -15.48 -13.66 -3.60
C SER A 524 -15.29 -12.23 -4.13
N ALA A 525 -16.38 -11.63 -4.56
CA ALA A 525 -16.40 -10.25 -5.04
C ALA A 525 -17.77 -9.60 -4.84
N LYS A 526 -17.85 -8.29 -5.00
CA LYS A 526 -19.10 -7.51 -4.97
C LYS A 526 -20.01 -7.79 -6.17
N SER A 527 -19.46 -8.27 -7.29
CA SER A 527 -20.22 -8.61 -8.50
C SER A 527 -19.63 -9.82 -9.23
N ASP A 528 -20.43 -10.44 -10.08
CA ASP A 528 -20.03 -11.60 -10.88
C ASP A 528 -18.86 -11.27 -11.83
N ASN A 529 -18.87 -10.07 -12.42
CA ASN A 529 -17.78 -9.64 -13.29
C ASN A 529 -16.47 -9.46 -12.52
N ARG A 530 -16.50 -8.90 -11.32
CA ARG A 530 -15.30 -8.78 -10.47
C ARG A 530 -14.80 -10.12 -9.99
N LEU A 531 -15.72 -11.06 -9.73
CA LEU A 531 -15.35 -12.44 -9.38
C LEU A 531 -14.61 -13.15 -10.52
N LYS A 532 -15.08 -13.00 -11.77
CA LYS A 532 -14.39 -13.52 -12.96
C LYS A 532 -13.01 -12.87 -13.15
N THR A 533 -12.93 -11.54 -12.95
CA THR A 533 -11.66 -10.82 -13.03
C THR A 533 -10.69 -11.30 -11.94
N ALA A 534 -11.15 -11.51 -10.70
CA ALA A 534 -10.32 -12.04 -9.62
C ALA A 534 -9.77 -13.43 -9.94
N ALA A 535 -10.61 -14.31 -10.51
CA ALA A 535 -10.18 -15.63 -10.95
C ALA A 535 -9.14 -15.56 -12.10
N HIS A 536 -9.36 -14.68 -13.08
CA HIS A 536 -8.42 -14.44 -14.17
C HIS A 536 -7.07 -13.92 -13.65
N ASN A 537 -7.09 -12.93 -12.77
CA ASN A 537 -5.88 -12.36 -12.20
C ASN A 537 -5.09 -13.41 -11.41
N LEU A 538 -5.77 -14.25 -10.62
CA LEU A 538 -5.11 -15.33 -9.88
C LEU A 538 -4.52 -16.38 -10.83
N ALA A 539 -5.24 -16.78 -11.89
CA ALA A 539 -4.73 -17.71 -12.89
C ALA A 539 -3.49 -17.17 -13.61
N THR A 540 -3.53 -15.88 -14.00
CA THR A 540 -2.40 -15.17 -14.63
C THR A 540 -1.19 -15.11 -13.68
N PHE A 541 -1.43 -14.78 -12.41
CA PHE A 541 -0.37 -14.76 -11.39
C PHE A 541 0.28 -16.15 -11.24
N LEU A 542 -0.51 -17.21 -11.14
CA LEU A 542 0.03 -18.58 -11.03
C LEU A 542 0.81 -19.01 -12.27
N ALA A 543 0.48 -18.46 -13.45
CA ALA A 543 1.23 -18.71 -14.68
C ALA A 543 2.62 -18.05 -14.73
N THR A 544 2.91 -17.06 -13.88
CA THR A 544 4.21 -16.39 -13.85
C THR A 544 5.32 -17.23 -13.21
N PHE A 545 4.97 -18.28 -12.46
CA PHE A 545 5.94 -19.13 -11.78
C PHE A 545 6.51 -20.20 -12.69
N LEU A 546 7.83 -20.37 -12.66
CA LEU A 546 8.52 -21.49 -13.30
C LEU A 546 8.25 -22.81 -12.55
N GLU A 547 8.43 -23.93 -13.24
CA GLU A 547 8.34 -25.24 -12.63
C GLU A 547 9.36 -25.37 -11.49
N GLY A 548 8.91 -25.78 -10.28
CA GLY A 548 9.75 -25.84 -9.08
C GLY A 548 9.78 -24.57 -8.22
N GLN A 549 9.21 -23.44 -8.70
CA GLN A 549 9.09 -22.18 -7.95
C GLN A 549 7.66 -21.84 -7.54
N LYS A 550 6.70 -22.73 -7.77
CA LYS A 550 5.28 -22.48 -7.53
C LYS A 550 5.00 -22.34 -6.03
N PRO A 551 4.04 -21.46 -5.66
CA PRO A 551 3.64 -21.29 -4.28
C PRO A 551 3.03 -22.60 -3.73
N ASN A 552 3.13 -22.79 -2.43
CA ASN A 552 2.48 -23.92 -1.76
C ASN A 552 0.95 -23.75 -1.81
N LEU A 553 0.22 -24.79 -2.20
CA LEU A 553 -1.24 -24.76 -2.36
C LEU A 553 -1.95 -24.52 -1.02
N ALA A 554 -1.41 -25.03 0.10
CA ALA A 554 -1.96 -24.81 1.42
C ALA A 554 -1.77 -23.36 1.90
N ASP A 555 -0.63 -22.72 1.61
CA ASP A 555 -0.38 -21.30 1.90
C ASP A 555 -1.32 -20.40 1.08
N LEU A 556 -1.57 -20.77 -0.18
CA LEU A 556 -2.52 -20.07 -1.04
C LEU A 556 -3.95 -20.19 -0.49
N ALA A 557 -4.38 -21.40 -0.11
CA ALA A 557 -5.68 -21.65 0.52
C ALA A 557 -5.83 -20.85 1.82
N HIS A 558 -4.83 -20.92 2.70
CA HIS A 558 -4.81 -20.17 3.96
C HIS A 558 -4.97 -18.66 3.72
N THR A 559 -4.18 -18.10 2.80
CA THR A 559 -4.22 -16.66 2.51
C THR A 559 -5.59 -16.21 1.98
N LEU A 560 -6.20 -16.98 1.06
CA LEU A 560 -7.50 -16.65 0.50
C LEU A 560 -8.66 -16.86 1.49
N GLN A 561 -8.57 -17.83 2.39
CA GLN A 561 -9.58 -18.12 3.38
C GLN A 561 -9.59 -17.14 4.55
N THR A 562 -8.41 -16.72 5.01
CA THR A 562 -8.26 -15.90 6.23
C THR A 562 -7.90 -14.45 5.97
N GLY A 563 -7.32 -14.14 4.80
CA GLY A 563 -6.78 -12.84 4.43
C GLY A 563 -7.61 -12.07 3.41
N ARG A 564 -8.86 -12.46 3.19
CA ARG A 564 -9.80 -11.78 2.31
C ARG A 564 -11.16 -11.58 2.99
N VAL A 565 -11.80 -10.46 2.71
CA VAL A 565 -13.20 -10.25 3.11
C VAL A 565 -14.09 -11.07 2.19
N HIS A 566 -14.97 -11.89 2.77
CA HIS A 566 -15.90 -12.72 2.01
C HIS A 566 -17.12 -11.89 1.60
N MET A 567 -17.25 -11.67 0.29
CA MET A 567 -18.28 -10.84 -0.33
C MET A 567 -19.44 -11.69 -0.86
N ASP A 568 -20.41 -11.04 -1.55
CA ASP A 568 -21.69 -11.66 -1.91
C ASP A 568 -21.60 -12.67 -3.05
N HIS A 569 -20.83 -12.38 -4.11
CA HIS A 569 -20.61 -13.33 -5.19
C HIS A 569 -19.43 -14.22 -4.86
N ARG A 570 -19.66 -15.55 -4.82
CA ARG A 570 -18.69 -16.52 -4.32
C ARG A 570 -18.47 -17.67 -5.28
N ILE A 571 -17.23 -18.14 -5.35
CA ILE A 571 -16.84 -19.38 -6.02
C ILE A 571 -15.80 -20.11 -5.19
N ALA A 572 -15.93 -21.43 -5.08
CA ALA A 572 -14.93 -22.25 -4.43
C ALA A 572 -14.44 -23.35 -5.36
N PHE A 573 -13.18 -23.74 -5.21
CA PHE A 573 -12.53 -24.80 -5.97
C PHE A 573 -11.89 -25.78 -5.00
N VAL A 574 -12.06 -27.06 -5.21
CA VAL A 574 -11.29 -28.11 -4.54
C VAL A 574 -10.15 -28.50 -5.48
N ALA A 575 -8.95 -28.10 -5.14
CA ALA A 575 -7.77 -28.27 -5.99
C ALA A 575 -6.77 -29.24 -5.38
N GLN A 576 -6.16 -30.09 -6.21
CA GLN A 576 -5.14 -31.07 -5.83
C GLN A 576 -3.72 -30.57 -6.11
N SER A 577 -3.56 -29.59 -7.01
CA SER A 577 -2.31 -28.97 -7.40
C SER A 577 -2.53 -27.54 -7.90
N ILE A 578 -1.45 -26.78 -8.04
CA ILE A 578 -1.50 -25.44 -8.64
C ILE A 578 -1.94 -25.50 -10.10
N GLU A 579 -1.53 -26.49 -10.86
CA GLU A 579 -1.95 -26.70 -12.26
C GLU A 579 -3.45 -26.99 -12.37
N ASN A 580 -3.96 -27.87 -11.50
CA ASN A 580 -5.38 -28.17 -11.42
C ASN A 580 -6.19 -26.92 -11.06
N LEU A 581 -5.71 -26.15 -10.08
CA LEU A 581 -6.35 -24.88 -9.71
C LEU A 581 -6.36 -23.88 -10.88
N LYS A 582 -5.22 -23.71 -11.56
CA LYS A 582 -5.09 -22.79 -12.69
C LYS A 582 -6.11 -23.12 -13.78
N THR A 583 -6.23 -24.39 -14.15
CA THR A 583 -7.21 -24.85 -15.14
C THR A 583 -8.65 -24.51 -14.72
N GLN A 584 -9.02 -24.79 -13.47
CA GLN A 584 -10.36 -24.48 -12.95
C GLN A 584 -10.64 -22.97 -12.93
N LEU A 585 -9.64 -22.14 -12.58
CA LEU A 585 -9.74 -20.68 -12.59
C LEU A 585 -9.93 -20.13 -14.02
N GLU A 586 -9.18 -20.62 -15.00
CA GLU A 586 -9.28 -20.24 -16.41
C GLU A 586 -10.64 -20.63 -17.01
N GLU A 587 -11.14 -21.83 -16.72
CA GLU A 587 -12.46 -22.29 -17.14
C GLU A 587 -13.56 -21.39 -16.54
N PHE A 588 -13.49 -21.10 -15.25
CA PHE A 588 -14.45 -20.22 -14.58
C PHE A 588 -14.39 -18.79 -15.13
N ALA A 589 -13.22 -18.22 -15.34
CA ALA A 589 -13.06 -16.87 -15.87
C ALA A 589 -13.70 -16.73 -17.27
N LYS A 590 -13.61 -17.76 -18.10
CA LYS A 590 -14.21 -17.81 -19.46
C LYS A 590 -15.72 -18.09 -19.41
N ALA A 591 -16.13 -19.15 -18.71
CA ALA A 591 -17.49 -19.65 -18.76
C ALA A 591 -18.43 -18.97 -17.75
N GLY A 592 -17.90 -18.45 -16.63
CA GLY A 592 -18.68 -17.78 -15.59
C GLY A 592 -19.53 -18.73 -14.72
N HIS A 593 -19.36 -20.05 -14.87
CA HIS A 593 -20.04 -21.05 -14.04
C HIS A 593 -19.03 -22.05 -13.49
N GLY A 594 -19.31 -22.58 -12.32
CA GLY A 594 -18.48 -23.55 -11.63
C GLY A 594 -19.31 -24.33 -10.61
N GLN A 595 -18.82 -25.49 -10.20
CA GLN A 595 -19.54 -26.43 -9.35
C GLN A 595 -20.03 -25.82 -8.02
N PHE A 596 -19.20 -24.95 -7.41
CA PHE A 596 -19.48 -24.33 -6.12
C PHE A 596 -19.59 -22.81 -6.26
N LYS A 597 -20.29 -22.34 -7.29
CA LYS A 597 -20.63 -20.92 -7.45
C LYS A 597 -21.95 -20.62 -6.75
N GLY A 598 -22.02 -19.48 -6.08
CA GLY A 598 -23.21 -19.01 -5.40
C GLY A 598 -23.21 -17.51 -5.14
N GLN A 599 -24.31 -17.06 -4.59
CA GLN A 599 -24.49 -15.71 -4.10
C GLN A 599 -25.08 -15.76 -2.68
N THR A 600 -24.68 -14.83 -1.80
CA THR A 600 -25.23 -14.74 -0.45
C THR A 600 -26.69 -14.33 -0.49
N GLY A 601 -27.44 -14.64 0.56
CA GLY A 601 -28.89 -14.36 0.67
C GLY A 601 -29.72 -15.55 1.12
N THR A 602 -29.17 -16.78 1.02
CA THR A 602 -29.82 -18.02 1.51
C THR A 602 -29.04 -18.66 2.66
N GLY A 603 -28.03 -17.99 3.19
CA GLY A 603 -27.16 -18.53 4.25
C GLY A 603 -27.90 -18.72 5.56
N ASP A 604 -28.73 -17.76 5.94
CA ASP A 604 -29.52 -17.82 7.18
C ASP A 604 -30.59 -18.92 7.09
N ASP A 605 -31.30 -19.04 5.96
CA ASP A 605 -32.26 -20.12 5.71
C ASP A 605 -31.59 -21.51 5.82
N LEU A 606 -30.33 -21.62 5.34
CA LEU A 606 -29.57 -22.87 5.46
C LEU A 606 -29.14 -23.15 6.89
N VAL A 607 -28.78 -22.14 7.66
CA VAL A 607 -28.44 -22.28 9.09
C VAL A 607 -29.66 -22.73 9.88
N ASP A 608 -30.84 -22.15 9.60
CA ASP A 608 -32.11 -22.56 10.22
C ASP A 608 -32.48 -23.98 9.85
N LEU A 609 -32.32 -24.37 8.58
CA LEU A 609 -32.55 -25.76 8.12
C LEU A 609 -31.61 -26.76 8.79
N LEU A 610 -30.43 -26.35 9.21
CA LEU A 610 -29.44 -27.18 9.93
C LEU A 610 -29.69 -27.22 11.45
N GLY A 611 -30.78 -26.67 11.93
CA GLY A 611 -31.18 -26.70 13.36
C GLY A 611 -30.82 -25.43 14.13
N GLY A 612 -30.33 -24.39 13.45
CA GLY A 612 -29.92 -23.14 14.06
C GLY A 612 -28.40 -22.97 14.10
N LYS A 613 -27.93 -21.86 14.71
CA LYS A 613 -26.52 -21.46 14.67
C LYS A 613 -25.59 -22.45 15.34
N ASP A 614 -25.96 -23.01 16.48
CA ASP A 614 -25.12 -23.89 17.26
C ASP A 614 -24.96 -25.27 16.61
N GLU A 615 -26.04 -25.86 16.12
CA GLU A 615 -26.04 -27.13 15.41
C GLU A 615 -25.29 -27.03 14.08
N ALA A 616 -25.52 -25.94 13.34
CA ALA A 616 -24.78 -25.66 12.12
C ALA A 616 -23.28 -25.54 12.39
N ALA A 617 -22.88 -24.82 13.44
CA ALA A 617 -21.47 -24.67 13.82
C ALA A 617 -20.81 -26.02 14.17
N GLN A 618 -21.50 -26.90 14.93
CA GLN A 618 -21.03 -28.24 15.25
C GLN A 618 -20.88 -29.12 14.01
N LEU A 619 -21.84 -29.06 13.11
CA LEU A 619 -21.79 -29.81 11.85
C LEU A 619 -20.64 -29.34 10.96
N ILE A 620 -20.47 -28.03 10.81
CA ILE A 620 -19.37 -27.42 10.05
C ILE A 620 -18.03 -27.83 10.66
N ALA A 621 -17.86 -27.75 11.98
CA ALA A 621 -16.67 -28.22 12.68
C ALA A 621 -16.36 -29.69 12.41
N THR A 622 -17.41 -30.53 12.39
CA THR A 622 -17.27 -31.96 12.06
C THR A 622 -16.83 -32.16 10.59
N TRP A 623 -17.36 -31.39 9.65
CA TRP A 623 -16.97 -31.46 8.24
C TRP A 623 -15.54 -30.96 8.03
N LEU A 624 -15.13 -29.88 8.70
CA LEU A 624 -13.76 -29.38 8.67
C LEU A 624 -12.79 -30.45 9.19
N ALA A 625 -13.07 -31.04 10.35
CA ALA A 625 -12.24 -32.10 10.93
C ALA A 625 -12.15 -33.38 10.08
N LYS A 626 -13.19 -33.67 9.28
CA LYS A 626 -13.22 -34.83 8.38
C LYS A 626 -12.75 -34.53 6.94
N GLY A 627 -12.29 -33.32 6.66
CA GLY A 627 -11.85 -32.91 5.33
C GLY A 627 -12.97 -32.93 4.27
N ARG A 628 -14.24 -32.68 4.66
CA ARG A 628 -15.38 -32.66 3.72
C ARG A 628 -15.45 -31.34 2.94
N LEU A 629 -14.43 -31.07 2.12
CA LEU A 629 -14.24 -29.80 1.45
C LEU A 629 -15.40 -29.41 0.53
N ASP A 630 -16.02 -30.39 -0.16
CA ASP A 630 -17.16 -30.15 -1.04
C ASP A 630 -18.39 -29.63 -0.29
N GLN A 631 -18.67 -30.16 0.91
CA GLN A 631 -19.76 -29.69 1.74
C GLN A 631 -19.52 -28.27 2.23
N ILE A 632 -18.29 -27.99 2.67
CA ILE A 632 -17.89 -26.65 3.10
C ILE A 632 -18.00 -25.65 1.92
N ALA A 633 -17.51 -26.02 0.73
CA ALA A 633 -17.63 -25.22 -0.48
C ALA A 633 -19.10 -24.85 -0.80
N LYS A 634 -20.00 -25.85 -0.74
CA LYS A 634 -21.43 -25.67 -1.02
C LYS A 634 -22.11 -24.68 -0.08
N ILE A 635 -21.88 -24.82 1.24
CA ILE A 635 -22.55 -23.94 2.20
C ILE A 635 -21.93 -22.53 2.21
N TRP A 636 -20.60 -22.46 2.10
CA TRP A 636 -19.91 -21.18 2.04
C TRP A 636 -20.32 -20.36 0.82
N SER A 637 -20.43 -20.99 -0.36
CA SER A 637 -20.84 -20.30 -1.59
C SER A 637 -22.26 -19.72 -1.52
N LYS A 638 -23.10 -20.23 -0.62
CA LYS A 638 -24.48 -19.75 -0.37
C LYS A 638 -24.58 -18.71 0.76
N GLY A 639 -23.48 -18.33 1.38
CA GLY A 639 -23.44 -17.26 2.37
C GLY A 639 -23.18 -17.72 3.81
N VAL A 640 -23.13 -19.01 4.10
CA VAL A 640 -22.85 -19.48 5.46
C VAL A 640 -21.43 -19.05 5.88
N ALA A 641 -21.31 -18.50 7.07
CA ALA A 641 -20.02 -18.13 7.66
C ALA A 641 -19.24 -19.36 8.10
N ILE A 642 -17.96 -19.41 7.73
CA ILE A 642 -17.05 -20.51 8.09
C ILE A 642 -15.94 -19.96 9.00
N ASN A 643 -15.68 -20.61 10.13
CA ASN A 643 -14.51 -20.35 10.94
C ASN A 643 -13.29 -21.06 10.33
N TRP A 644 -12.60 -20.38 9.42
CA TRP A 644 -11.45 -20.91 8.70
C TRP A 644 -10.26 -21.26 9.60
N GLN A 645 -10.16 -20.66 10.79
CA GLN A 645 -9.09 -20.97 11.75
C GLN A 645 -9.10 -22.45 12.16
N MET A 646 -10.24 -23.12 12.05
CA MET A 646 -10.35 -24.55 12.35
C MET A 646 -9.63 -25.45 11.33
N LEU A 647 -9.41 -24.98 10.10
CA LEU A 647 -8.58 -25.67 9.09
C LEU A 647 -7.07 -25.39 9.30
N HIS A 648 -6.74 -24.38 10.07
CA HIS A 648 -5.38 -23.90 10.25
C HIS A 648 -5.02 -23.89 11.74
N PRO A 649 -4.63 -25.03 12.33
CA PRO A 649 -4.38 -25.12 13.76
C PRO A 649 -3.25 -24.18 14.20
N PRO A 650 -3.36 -23.61 15.42
CA PRO A 650 -2.30 -22.80 15.99
C PRO A 650 -1.09 -23.68 16.35
N ARG A 651 0.02 -23.37 15.73
CA ARG A 651 1.45 -23.68 16.00
C ARG A 651 1.92 -25.09 16.40
N PRO A 652 3.14 -25.43 15.91
CA PRO A 652 3.98 -24.61 15.01
C PRO A 652 3.35 -24.48 13.63
N ARG A 653 3.26 -23.25 13.09
CA ARG A 653 2.58 -22.99 11.83
C ARG A 653 3.32 -23.66 10.67
N SER A 654 2.59 -24.47 9.93
CA SER A 654 3.04 -25.03 8.66
C SER A 654 2.67 -24.12 7.47
N THR A 655 1.73 -23.17 7.63
CA THR A 655 1.22 -22.30 6.56
C THR A 655 1.64 -20.85 6.74
N ARG A 656 1.96 -20.19 5.60
CA ARG A 656 2.38 -18.78 5.52
C ARG A 656 1.36 -17.95 4.75
N ARG A 657 1.35 -16.64 4.98
CA ARG A 657 0.63 -15.71 4.11
C ARG A 657 1.46 -15.43 2.86
N LEU A 658 0.75 -15.33 1.74
CA LEU A 658 1.35 -15.03 0.44
C LEU A 658 0.87 -13.66 -0.05
N SER A 659 1.76 -12.91 -0.70
CA SER A 659 1.36 -11.78 -1.54
C SER A 659 0.65 -12.32 -2.79
N LEU A 660 -0.66 -12.13 -2.87
CA LEU A 660 -1.52 -12.57 -3.96
C LEU A 660 -2.15 -11.36 -4.68
N PRO A 661 -2.67 -11.53 -5.91
CA PRO A 661 -3.46 -10.48 -6.55
C PRO A 661 -4.57 -9.96 -5.63
N THR A 662 -4.73 -8.66 -5.59
CA THR A 662 -5.69 -7.97 -4.74
C THR A 662 -7.03 -7.79 -5.45
N TYR A 663 -8.03 -7.27 -4.75
CA TYR A 663 -9.38 -7.07 -5.29
C TYR A 663 -9.36 -6.21 -6.56
N PRO A 664 -9.99 -6.67 -7.66
CA PRO A 664 -10.04 -5.93 -8.90
C PRO A 664 -11.20 -4.93 -8.89
N PHE A 665 -10.97 -3.72 -8.40
CA PHE A 665 -11.97 -2.66 -8.32
C PHE A 665 -12.67 -2.38 -9.65
N SER A 666 -13.92 -1.93 -9.59
CA SER A 666 -14.71 -1.54 -10.77
C SER A 666 -14.24 -0.18 -11.28
N PRO A 667 -13.85 -0.03 -12.57
CA PRO A 667 -13.38 1.25 -13.09
C PRO A 667 -14.57 2.16 -13.43
N GLU A 668 -15.16 2.81 -12.43
CA GLU A 668 -16.17 3.85 -12.63
C GLU A 668 -15.49 5.21 -12.75
N GLU A 669 -15.83 5.97 -13.79
CA GLU A 669 -15.17 7.25 -14.07
C GLU A 669 -15.73 8.37 -13.18
N TYR A 670 -14.84 8.98 -12.39
CA TYR A 670 -15.11 10.18 -11.60
C TYR A 670 -13.99 11.19 -11.83
N TRP A 671 -14.29 12.29 -12.52
CA TRP A 671 -13.32 13.36 -12.70
C TRP A 671 -13.88 14.67 -12.14
N PRO A 672 -13.10 15.49 -11.40
CA PRO A 672 -13.58 16.75 -10.84
C PRO A 672 -14.10 17.69 -11.93
N ALA A 673 -15.28 18.27 -11.73
CA ALA A 673 -15.82 19.24 -12.65
C ALA A 673 -14.90 20.48 -12.74
N GLY A 674 -14.66 21.00 -13.94
CA GLY A 674 -13.79 22.15 -14.17
C GLY A 674 -12.30 21.85 -14.33
N VAL A 675 -11.88 20.61 -14.13
CA VAL A 675 -10.52 20.15 -14.47
C VAL A 675 -10.55 19.59 -15.89
N SER A 676 -9.73 20.13 -16.81
CA SER A 676 -9.70 19.66 -18.20
C SER A 676 -9.27 18.20 -18.27
N ARG A 677 -9.90 17.42 -19.15
CA ARG A 677 -9.58 16.01 -19.35
C ARG A 677 -8.33 15.87 -20.22
N PRO A 678 -7.45 14.89 -19.93
CA PRO A 678 -6.41 14.52 -20.87
C PRO A 678 -7.06 14.01 -22.17
N ALA A 679 -6.91 14.71 -23.26
CA ALA A 679 -7.65 14.44 -24.50
C ALA A 679 -7.28 13.13 -25.22
N ALA A 680 -6.27 12.38 -24.79
CA ALA A 680 -5.64 11.35 -25.63
C ALA A 680 -5.56 9.93 -25.08
N ALA A 681 -6.07 9.62 -23.88
CA ALA A 681 -5.96 8.25 -23.34
C ALA A 681 -7.16 7.34 -23.61
N LEU A 682 -8.24 7.85 -24.25
CA LEU A 682 -9.54 7.16 -24.26
C LEU A 682 -9.73 6.08 -25.33
N ASP A 683 -9.01 6.10 -26.43
CA ASP A 683 -9.31 5.18 -27.54
C ASP A 683 -8.63 3.79 -27.45
N GLY A 684 -7.46 3.71 -26.83
CA GLY A 684 -6.75 2.42 -26.68
C GLY A 684 -7.32 1.50 -25.60
N PHE A 685 -7.86 2.05 -24.54
CA PHE A 685 -8.32 1.25 -23.38
C PHE A 685 -9.77 0.74 -23.53
N ARG A 686 -10.62 1.48 -24.28
CA ARG A 686 -12.00 1.01 -24.59
C ARG A 686 -12.04 -0.26 -25.41
N LEU A 687 -11.02 -0.58 -26.18
CA LEU A 687 -10.96 -1.78 -27.03
C LEU A 687 -10.57 -3.05 -26.27
N GLN A 688 -9.85 -2.96 -25.16
CA GLN A 688 -9.46 -4.12 -24.33
C GLN A 688 -10.51 -4.54 -23.29
N LEU A 689 -11.45 -3.66 -22.94
CA LEU A 689 -12.53 -3.97 -21.98
C LEU A 689 -13.82 -4.50 -22.67
N ARG A 690 -13.86 -4.59 -24.00
CA ARG A 690 -14.98 -5.16 -24.79
C ARG A 690 -14.67 -6.52 -25.40
N GLY A 691 -13.53 -7.12 -25.07
CA GLY A 691 -13.19 -8.48 -25.49
C GLY A 691 -13.46 -9.53 -24.42
#